data_fa6b20e1111b76f0abf984af3c0da663
#
_entry.id   fa6b20e1111b76f0abf984af3c0da663
#
_cell.length_a   1.000
_cell.length_b   1.000
_cell.length_c   1.000
_cell.angle_alpha   90.00
_cell.angle_beta   90.00
_cell.angle_gamma   90.00
#
_symmetry.space_group_name_H-M   'P 1'
#
loop_
_entity.id
_entity.type
_entity.pdbx_description
1 polymer ?
#
loop_
_entity_poly.entity_id
_entity_poly.type
_entity_poly.pdbx_seq_one_letter_code
_entity_poly.pdbx_strand_id
1 'polypeptide(L)'
;MKRKNLLKILVLFILAGSIVNAEYLKENGEIYYEMPYFEVKSKVKEADAKSFESFEDRNKTVMDSYYGKDNKNVYLLGKKLKNVSPKEFEILNEDYIKDDKNIYKVKLEEALFFSSNEINTKKISVDGLDVKTFRTLENDKEIETNYFGDKNSVYYIYENIDKIKEADRNSFKILDYYITKDKNNVYYKGKKMENVDSESFKEFGSFIAKDKNRVFYIEGNEDIKDIDAASFEMMGDTYYFSDKKNVFAIKYGGEFPDGQGFVKLKNIDRNSFSTLSKEIGKDNNGVYYLGEKIDGISPNNVRVIEELGQDNYILQGGNNYYLMYKSQKDSDDEETEKIETKKINDLNIDFDTFKYFGIFDYYKDKNSFYYHSDNDLKKIKSGIDVKSAENMNNLNNIVKDKNNLYYFYNGEIRKIDLKIDINSLEVLNNVGYYYSDYIRDRNNVYFVDNENGIIKIVKNADKNTFQIVNRNYGVDRKNVYYNGEKLDSVGIEGLKIFDDNYLKDNKNVYEIYTTDDEKIKIRAIKNLTIDVASFENILKGTFYKDKNSVYYVEVDGNKQELKKLEGADADTFEPGIFSKDKNSVYVEKQRLEGVSPKGFEILDNDLNFIKDYKNVFYLDRAEDGITFIPRVQNTEGVDVATLESVGKSAFKDYFKDKNNVYIVANERLISTDSINTKLNFYKLIGANPKTFELIDNFGKDDKNVYFLDKKLKGIDAKTFEEISFNIVKDKNGLHILLNSDDSGIKTRNLKISGLDLKTFKKLENGYYKDKNNIYYNLDNNLYTIKNADLATFEVLNSPYSSSIYFAKDKNNVYYQNKKIDGLVADGFEQIQSNFIKDRNGIYKFEEDENEKSLKITPINAKIDFKNLKELDWKYFGDDKNIYYFDENDFKKLDNADVNSFKRIEYTSFFKDKNNVYYDGEKVEGIDMNSIEVISGMWIKDKNNVFYEGQKLKGI
;
A
#
# COMPACT_ATOMS: atom_id res chain seq x y z
N MET A 1 11.25 -13.99 1.58
CA MET A 1 10.17 -13.05 1.17
C MET A 1 9.42 -12.38 2.33
N LYS A 2 9.27 -12.98 3.51
CA LYS A 2 8.46 -12.42 4.62
C LYS A 2 9.12 -11.31 5.47
N ARG A 3 10.45 -11.14 5.51
CA ARG A 3 11.14 -10.12 6.32
C ARG A 3 11.41 -8.78 5.62
N LYS A 4 11.52 -8.73 4.29
CA LYS A 4 11.55 -7.45 3.55
C LYS A 4 10.25 -6.66 3.72
N ASN A 5 9.13 -7.35 3.92
CA ASN A 5 7.84 -6.71 4.22
C ASN A 5 7.75 -6.24 5.68
N LEU A 6 8.45 -6.87 6.63
CA LEU A 6 8.40 -6.43 8.04
C LEU A 6 9.12 -5.09 8.23
N LEU A 7 10.26 -4.89 7.58
CA LEU A 7 10.99 -3.61 7.64
C LEU A 7 10.22 -2.49 6.92
N LYS A 8 9.63 -2.79 5.75
CA LYS A 8 8.72 -1.85 5.05
C LYS A 8 7.41 -1.62 5.83
N ILE A 9 6.91 -2.63 6.50
CA ILE A 9 5.72 -2.53 7.36
C ILE A 9 6.07 -1.72 8.62
N LEU A 10 7.25 -1.89 9.22
CA LEU A 10 7.71 -1.06 10.34
C LEU A 10 7.88 0.41 9.92
N VAL A 11 8.45 0.65 8.74
CA VAL A 11 8.58 1.99 8.14
C VAL A 11 7.20 2.57 7.81
N LEU A 12 6.27 1.79 7.28
CA LEU A 12 4.89 2.21 7.00
C LEU A 12 4.07 2.44 8.28
N PHE A 13 4.29 1.67 9.34
CA PHE A 13 3.66 1.93 10.66
C PHE A 13 4.25 3.17 11.35
N ILE A 14 5.52 3.46 11.14
CA ILE A 14 6.19 4.67 11.62
C ILE A 14 5.70 5.89 10.82
N LEU A 15 5.48 5.76 9.51
CA LEU A 15 4.97 6.82 8.62
C LEU A 15 3.45 6.99 8.68
N ALA A 16 2.70 5.96 9.08
CA ALA A 16 1.22 5.96 9.09
C ALA A 16 0.56 6.48 10.38
N GLY A 17 1.23 7.32 11.19
CA GLY A 17 0.55 8.06 12.25
C GLY A 17 0.92 7.74 13.69
N SER A 18 2.03 7.03 13.95
CA SER A 18 2.48 6.77 15.33
C SER A 18 3.63 7.66 15.82
N ILE A 19 4.06 8.65 15.05
CA ILE A 19 5.05 9.65 15.48
C ILE A 19 4.33 10.93 15.94
N VAL A 20 3.20 10.82 16.57
CA VAL A 20 2.52 11.97 17.18
C VAL A 20 3.23 12.29 18.50
N ASN A 21 3.83 13.47 18.61
CA ASN A 21 4.47 14.11 19.76
C ASN A 21 5.99 13.90 19.94
N ALA A 22 6.77 13.83 18.87
CA ALA A 22 8.22 14.05 19.01
C ALA A 22 8.51 15.54 19.18
N GLU A 23 9.37 15.90 20.17
CA GLU A 23 9.61 17.32 20.50
C GLU A 23 11.05 17.62 20.90
N TYR A 24 11.45 18.90 20.77
CA TYR A 24 12.70 19.39 21.32
C TYR A 24 12.48 20.01 22.69
N LEU A 25 13.20 19.49 23.69
CA LEU A 25 13.13 19.96 25.08
C LEU A 25 14.38 20.75 25.46
N LYS A 26 14.18 21.87 26.18
CA LYS A 26 15.28 22.65 26.75
C LYS A 26 15.35 22.41 28.26
N GLU A 27 16.37 21.70 28.70
CA GLU A 27 16.57 21.36 30.11
C GLU A 27 17.98 21.66 30.57
N ASN A 28 18.13 22.30 31.73
CA ASN A 28 19.43 22.61 32.34
C ASN A 28 20.43 23.33 31.42
N GLY A 29 19.95 24.10 30.46
CA GLY A 29 20.80 24.80 29.47
C GLY A 29 21.29 23.94 28.31
N GLU A 30 20.74 22.75 28.14
CA GLU A 30 21.00 21.83 27.05
C GLU A 30 19.72 21.56 26.26
N ILE A 31 19.86 21.10 24.98
CA ILE A 31 18.76 20.69 24.15
C ILE A 31 18.72 19.19 24.04
N TYR A 32 17.53 18.65 24.21
CA TYR A 32 17.22 17.23 24.03
C TYR A 32 16.16 17.09 22.95
N TYR A 33 16.21 16.01 22.20
CA TYR A 33 15.14 15.56 21.31
C TYR A 33 14.49 14.32 21.92
N GLU A 34 13.19 14.37 22.11
CA GLU A 34 12.41 13.29 22.71
C GLU A 34 11.37 12.77 21.74
N MET A 35 11.31 11.44 21.62
CA MET A 35 10.26 10.71 20.91
C MET A 35 9.46 9.92 21.95
N PRO A 36 8.37 10.46 22.51
CA PRO A 36 7.65 9.84 23.62
C PRO A 36 7.14 8.44 23.31
N TYR A 37 6.69 8.19 22.07
CA TYR A 37 6.23 6.86 21.67
C TYR A 37 7.33 5.80 21.76
N PHE A 38 8.58 6.16 21.44
CA PHE A 38 9.74 5.27 21.56
C PHE A 38 10.47 5.41 22.89
N GLU A 39 10.00 6.31 23.77
CA GLU A 39 10.67 6.67 25.05
C GLU A 39 12.17 6.99 24.86
N VAL A 40 12.52 7.52 23.71
CA VAL A 40 13.90 7.91 23.39
C VAL A 40 14.06 9.40 23.63
N LYS A 41 14.94 9.75 24.59
CA LYS A 41 15.38 11.11 24.82
C LYS A 41 16.89 11.19 24.59
N SER A 42 17.31 11.95 23.61
CA SER A 42 18.71 12.09 23.23
C SER A 42 19.16 13.55 23.30
N LYS A 43 20.36 13.78 23.81
CA LYS A 43 20.96 15.11 23.82
C LYS A 43 21.33 15.51 22.39
N VAL A 44 20.90 16.69 21.97
CA VAL A 44 21.25 17.26 20.67
C VAL A 44 22.69 17.80 20.75
N LYS A 45 23.62 17.09 20.15
CA LYS A 45 25.04 17.46 20.20
C LYS A 45 25.28 18.78 19.42
N GLU A 46 26.14 19.64 19.97
CA GLU A 46 26.53 20.94 19.39
C GLU A 46 25.41 22.00 19.33
N ALA A 47 24.20 21.72 19.84
CA ALA A 47 23.13 22.70 19.85
C ALA A 47 23.40 23.84 20.85
N ASP A 48 23.30 25.09 20.40
CA ASP A 48 23.35 26.27 21.25
C ASP A 48 21.96 26.54 21.86
N ALA A 49 21.78 26.09 23.09
CA ALA A 49 20.50 26.23 23.79
C ALA A 49 20.00 27.67 23.94
N LYS A 50 20.87 28.70 23.80
CA LYS A 50 20.45 30.10 23.91
C LYS A 50 19.72 30.57 22.66
N SER A 51 20.14 30.09 21.50
CA SER A 51 19.58 30.46 20.19
C SER A 51 18.74 29.37 19.53
N PHE A 52 18.50 28.27 20.23
CA PHE A 52 17.76 27.15 19.68
C PHE A 52 16.26 27.46 19.54
N GLU A 53 15.69 27.17 18.37
CA GLU A 53 14.28 27.27 18.04
C GLU A 53 13.80 25.93 17.50
N SER A 54 12.68 25.40 18.00
CA SER A 54 11.93 24.29 17.38
C SER A 54 10.90 24.87 16.40
N PHE A 55 10.41 24.02 15.48
CA PHE A 55 9.38 24.43 14.52
C PHE A 55 7.96 24.02 14.95
N GLU A 56 7.78 23.47 16.13
CA GLU A 56 6.51 22.96 16.68
C GLU A 56 5.37 23.98 16.67
N ASP A 57 5.67 25.25 16.93
CA ASP A 57 4.66 26.32 17.03
C ASP A 57 4.10 26.77 15.65
N ARG A 58 4.59 26.23 14.55
CA ARG A 58 4.17 26.67 13.21
C ARG A 58 2.97 25.92 12.64
N ASN A 59 2.54 24.83 13.29
CA ASN A 59 1.30 24.04 13.06
C ASN A 59 0.92 23.75 11.59
N LYS A 60 1.89 23.61 10.69
CA LYS A 60 1.58 23.31 9.28
C LYS A 60 1.59 21.82 8.94
N THR A 61 2.52 21.06 9.52
CA THR A 61 2.59 19.59 9.34
C THR A 61 3.19 18.92 10.57
N VAL A 62 2.94 17.62 10.76
CA VAL A 62 3.60 16.78 11.77
C VAL A 62 5.13 16.79 11.59
N MET A 63 5.62 17.04 10.37
CA MET A 63 7.04 17.10 10.04
C MET A 63 7.76 18.29 10.68
N ASP A 64 7.05 19.38 10.97
CA ASP A 64 7.65 20.58 11.55
C ASP A 64 8.28 20.27 12.92
N SER A 65 7.69 19.40 13.73
CA SER A 65 8.21 19.00 15.04
C SER A 65 9.53 18.21 14.98
N TYR A 66 9.91 17.66 13.82
CA TYR A 66 11.16 16.92 13.66
C TYR A 66 12.37 17.82 13.47
N TYR A 67 12.14 19.07 13.11
CA TYR A 67 13.21 20.03 12.83
C TYR A 67 13.44 21.01 13.97
N GLY A 68 14.72 21.36 14.16
CA GLY A 68 15.14 22.46 15.02
C GLY A 68 16.34 23.17 14.42
N LYS A 69 16.59 24.39 14.85
CA LYS A 69 17.78 25.14 14.44
C LYS A 69 18.32 26.00 15.58
N ASP A 70 19.60 26.31 15.52
CA ASP A 70 20.22 27.36 16.28
C ASP A 70 20.83 28.41 15.32
N ASN A 71 21.63 29.31 15.84
CA ASN A 71 22.30 30.34 15.04
C ASN A 71 23.40 29.82 14.09
N LYS A 72 23.78 28.53 14.18
CA LYS A 72 24.86 27.91 13.40
C LYS A 72 24.42 26.70 12.59
N ASN A 73 23.50 25.90 13.10
CA ASN A 73 23.15 24.59 12.60
C ASN A 73 21.65 24.38 12.46
N VAL A 74 21.28 23.45 11.60
CA VAL A 74 19.93 22.89 11.50
C VAL A 74 19.98 21.43 11.92
N TYR A 75 18.93 20.97 12.59
CA TYR A 75 18.82 19.62 13.14
C TYR A 75 17.54 18.94 12.64
N LEU A 76 17.60 17.64 12.40
CA LEU A 76 16.48 16.75 12.09
C LEU A 76 16.51 15.58 13.07
N LEU A 77 15.42 15.36 13.81
CA LEU A 77 15.33 14.29 14.82
C LEU A 77 16.52 14.32 15.82
N GLY A 78 16.90 15.51 16.25
CA GLY A 78 18.05 15.72 17.16
C GLY A 78 19.44 15.58 16.53
N LYS A 79 19.55 15.30 15.22
CA LYS A 79 20.82 15.11 14.49
C LYS A 79 21.11 16.29 13.58
N LYS A 80 22.36 16.73 13.55
CA LYS A 80 22.77 17.90 12.75
C LYS A 80 22.74 17.60 11.24
N LEU A 81 22.15 18.48 10.46
CA LEU A 81 22.19 18.43 8.99
C LEU A 81 23.50 19.04 8.49
N LYS A 82 24.29 18.26 7.74
CA LYS A 82 25.54 18.74 7.15
C LYS A 82 25.28 19.71 6.00
N ASN A 83 26.07 20.77 5.94
CA ASN A 83 26.08 21.76 4.87
C ASN A 83 24.80 22.60 4.70
N VAL A 84 23.86 22.55 5.65
CA VAL A 84 22.62 23.35 5.65
C VAL A 84 22.82 24.54 6.56
N SER A 85 22.54 25.73 6.04
CA SER A 85 22.59 26.98 6.79
C SER A 85 21.26 27.20 7.55
N PRO A 86 21.28 27.67 8.82
CA PRO A 86 20.04 28.04 9.50
C PRO A 86 19.40 29.32 8.96
N LYS A 87 20.10 30.07 8.11
CA LYS A 87 19.64 31.32 7.54
C LYS A 87 18.59 31.07 6.44
N GLU A 88 17.42 31.69 6.59
CA GLU A 88 16.28 31.51 5.67
C GLU A 88 15.90 30.02 5.47
N PHE A 89 16.18 29.19 6.52
CA PHE A 89 15.83 27.78 6.50
C PHE A 89 14.31 27.61 6.45
N GLU A 90 13.87 26.75 5.52
CA GLU A 90 12.46 26.43 5.32
C GLU A 90 12.31 24.96 4.94
N ILE A 91 11.32 24.29 5.54
CA ILE A 91 10.89 22.95 5.19
C ILE A 91 9.94 23.09 4.02
N LEU A 92 10.23 22.41 2.92
CA LEU A 92 9.42 22.46 1.71
C LEU A 92 8.37 21.33 1.70
N ASN A 93 8.80 20.11 2.00
CA ASN A 93 7.95 18.94 2.20
C ASN A 93 8.77 17.85 2.93
N GLU A 94 8.26 16.61 2.96
CA GLU A 94 8.90 15.47 3.65
C GLU A 94 10.34 15.21 3.22
N ASP A 95 10.66 15.41 1.94
CA ASP A 95 11.95 15.08 1.34
C ASP A 95 12.86 16.28 1.09
N TYR A 96 12.33 17.50 1.11
CA TYR A 96 13.06 18.69 0.65
C TYR A 96 13.02 19.83 1.63
N ILE A 97 14.20 20.42 1.82
CA ILE A 97 14.42 21.62 2.63
C ILE A 97 15.23 22.64 1.82
N LYS A 98 15.21 23.90 2.22
CA LYS A 98 16.07 24.92 1.65
C LYS A 98 16.72 25.81 2.71
N ASP A 99 17.81 26.46 2.32
CA ASP A 99 18.42 27.60 3.02
C ASP A 99 18.44 28.84 2.11
N ASP A 100 19.21 29.86 2.50
CA ASP A 100 19.34 31.11 1.74
C ASP A 100 20.00 30.95 0.34
N LYS A 101 20.57 29.79 0.03
CA LYS A 101 21.35 29.56 -1.19
C LYS A 101 21.01 28.30 -1.97
N ASN A 102 20.52 27.29 -1.29
CA ASN A 102 20.40 25.94 -1.87
C ASN A 102 19.11 25.25 -1.45
N ILE A 103 18.72 24.27 -2.26
CA ILE A 103 17.71 23.27 -1.92
C ILE A 103 18.43 21.95 -1.69
N TYR A 104 17.96 21.22 -0.70
CA TYR A 104 18.53 19.91 -0.32
C TYR A 104 17.46 18.84 -0.29
N LYS A 105 17.80 17.64 -0.76
CA LYS A 105 17.02 16.43 -0.49
C LYS A 105 17.53 15.82 0.81
N VAL A 106 16.60 15.50 1.68
CA VAL A 106 16.83 14.87 2.99
C VAL A 106 16.13 13.52 2.99
N LYS A 107 16.75 12.53 3.58
CA LYS A 107 16.13 11.23 3.77
C LYS A 107 15.80 11.06 5.25
N LEU A 108 14.52 11.10 5.59
CA LEU A 108 14.03 10.91 6.96
C LEU A 108 14.46 9.54 7.51
N GLU A 109 14.49 8.52 6.67
CA GLU A 109 14.97 7.17 7.02
C GLU A 109 16.40 7.19 7.56
N GLU A 110 17.30 8.00 6.96
CA GLU A 110 18.66 8.16 7.46
C GLU A 110 18.68 8.77 8.86
N ALA A 111 17.77 9.69 9.14
CA ALA A 111 17.65 10.28 10.47
C ALA A 111 17.12 9.31 11.52
N LEU A 112 16.17 8.46 11.16
CA LEU A 112 15.56 7.50 12.10
C LEU A 112 16.45 6.28 12.37
N PHE A 113 17.11 5.74 11.35
CA PHE A 113 17.72 4.43 11.43
C PHE A 113 19.25 4.42 11.63
N PHE A 114 19.91 5.57 11.49
CA PHE A 114 21.37 5.60 11.61
C PHE A 114 21.84 6.25 12.92
N SER A 115 22.84 5.62 13.55
CA SER A 115 23.45 6.10 14.79
C SER A 115 24.37 7.33 14.63
N SER A 116 24.45 7.91 13.44
CA SER A 116 25.23 9.14 13.20
C SER A 116 24.59 10.35 13.88
N ASN A 117 25.39 11.20 14.53
CA ASN A 117 24.94 12.49 15.06
C ASN A 117 24.79 13.56 13.96
N GLU A 118 25.15 13.24 12.74
CA GLU A 118 25.05 14.11 11.57
C GLU A 118 24.42 13.36 10.40
N ILE A 119 23.58 14.05 9.66
CA ILE A 119 22.88 13.56 8.48
C ILE A 119 23.47 14.24 7.25
N ASN A 120 23.79 13.45 6.24
CA ASN A 120 24.22 13.97 4.95
C ASN A 120 22.99 14.48 4.17
N THR A 121 23.12 15.67 3.59
CA THR A 121 22.08 16.24 2.73
C THR A 121 22.58 16.27 1.28
N LYS A 122 21.70 15.93 0.34
CA LYS A 122 22.02 16.01 -1.09
C LYS A 122 21.58 17.35 -1.64
N LYS A 123 22.55 18.20 -2.01
CA LYS A 123 22.24 19.49 -2.68
C LYS A 123 21.63 19.22 -4.06
N ILE A 124 20.52 19.90 -4.34
CA ILE A 124 19.81 19.84 -5.62
C ILE A 124 20.07 21.11 -6.41
N SER A 125 20.41 20.95 -7.70
CA SER A 125 20.58 22.06 -8.64
C SER A 125 19.53 21.93 -9.73
N VAL A 126 18.69 22.96 -9.88
CA VAL A 126 17.70 23.06 -10.95
C VAL A 126 18.02 24.30 -11.77
N ASP A 127 18.14 24.13 -13.08
CA ASP A 127 18.53 25.22 -13.98
C ASP A 127 17.48 26.34 -13.99
N GLY A 128 17.95 27.57 -13.73
CA GLY A 128 17.12 28.78 -13.70
C GLY A 128 16.16 28.91 -12.51
N LEU A 129 16.28 28.07 -11.47
CA LEU A 129 15.49 28.19 -10.26
C LEU A 129 16.04 29.30 -9.34
N ASP A 130 15.16 30.21 -8.90
CA ASP A 130 15.49 31.23 -7.92
C ASP A 130 15.17 30.71 -6.49
N VAL A 131 16.21 30.18 -5.81
CA VAL A 131 16.09 29.59 -4.47
C VAL A 131 15.48 30.55 -3.46
N LYS A 132 15.77 31.84 -3.56
CA LYS A 132 15.33 32.85 -2.59
C LYS A 132 13.80 33.01 -2.57
N THR A 133 13.16 32.89 -3.73
CA THR A 133 11.71 33.04 -3.86
C THR A 133 10.97 31.71 -4.02
N PHE A 134 11.70 30.60 -3.99
CA PHE A 134 11.15 29.26 -4.12
C PHE A 134 10.42 28.83 -2.85
N ARG A 135 9.14 28.48 -2.98
CA ARG A 135 8.27 28.06 -1.86
C ARG A 135 7.13 27.19 -2.35
N THR A 136 6.48 26.50 -1.43
CA THR A 136 5.22 25.80 -1.67
C THR A 136 4.17 26.80 -2.20
N LEU A 137 3.37 26.35 -3.17
CA LEU A 137 2.24 27.13 -3.67
C LEU A 137 1.03 26.86 -2.77
N GLU A 138 0.50 27.90 -2.18
CA GLU A 138 -0.71 27.85 -1.36
C GLU A 138 -1.95 27.69 -2.25
N ASN A 139 -2.98 27.06 -1.72
CA ASN A 139 -4.28 26.89 -2.35
C ASN A 139 -5.41 27.24 -1.37
N ASP A 140 -6.56 27.59 -1.91
CA ASP A 140 -7.73 28.02 -1.14
C ASP A 140 -8.37 26.88 -0.29
N LYS A 141 -7.95 25.63 -0.51
CA LYS A 141 -8.51 24.43 0.15
C LYS A 141 -7.61 23.89 1.27
N GLU A 142 -6.47 24.52 1.57
CA GLU A 142 -5.45 24.05 2.53
C GLU A 142 -4.94 22.61 2.25
N ILE A 143 -4.96 22.18 0.99
CA ILE A 143 -4.49 20.87 0.58
C ILE A 143 -2.96 20.89 0.51
N GLU A 144 -2.28 19.97 1.20
CA GLU A 144 -0.86 19.72 0.97
C GLU A 144 -0.62 19.39 -0.50
N THR A 145 0.40 19.96 -1.10
CA THR A 145 0.63 19.81 -2.52
C THR A 145 2.11 19.66 -2.85
N ASN A 146 2.40 18.97 -3.94
CA ASN A 146 3.74 18.83 -4.49
C ASN A 146 4.09 19.94 -5.51
N TYR A 147 3.28 21.02 -5.56
CA TYR A 147 3.52 22.15 -6.45
C TYR A 147 4.21 23.30 -5.75
N PHE A 148 5.31 23.75 -6.34
CA PHE A 148 6.16 24.81 -5.83
C PHE A 148 6.33 25.91 -6.89
N GLY A 149 6.70 27.09 -6.45
CA GLY A 149 6.97 28.18 -7.36
C GLY A 149 8.09 29.09 -6.88
N ASP A 150 8.85 29.61 -7.82
CA ASP A 150 9.67 30.79 -7.61
C ASP A 150 8.98 32.02 -8.22
N LYS A 151 9.65 33.16 -8.27
CA LYS A 151 9.08 34.38 -8.85
C LYS A 151 8.75 34.27 -10.34
N ASN A 152 9.35 33.33 -11.06
CA ASN A 152 9.25 33.25 -12.52
C ASN A 152 8.57 31.97 -13.02
N SER A 153 8.58 30.90 -12.25
CA SER A 153 8.28 29.54 -12.72
C SER A 153 7.52 28.71 -11.70
N VAL A 154 6.87 27.66 -12.18
CA VAL A 154 6.21 26.63 -11.37
C VAL A 154 6.97 25.33 -11.52
N TYR A 155 7.00 24.55 -10.46
CA TYR A 155 7.69 23.28 -10.35
C TYR A 155 6.76 22.23 -9.71
N TYR A 156 6.96 20.99 -10.08
CA TYR A 156 6.36 19.82 -9.44
C TYR A 156 7.46 18.97 -8.80
N ILE A 157 7.27 18.61 -7.55
CA ILE A 157 8.22 17.76 -6.81
C ILE A 157 7.55 16.40 -6.55
N TYR A 158 8.16 15.34 -7.04
CA TYR A 158 7.87 13.96 -6.68
C TYR A 158 9.17 13.26 -6.30
N GLU A 159 9.91 12.72 -7.23
CA GLU A 159 11.26 12.19 -7.00
C GLU A 159 12.34 13.25 -7.27
N ASN A 160 12.06 14.16 -8.18
CA ASN A 160 12.92 15.27 -8.59
C ASN A 160 12.14 16.58 -8.59
N ILE A 161 12.86 17.71 -8.68
CA ILE A 161 12.26 19.03 -8.84
C ILE A 161 12.16 19.30 -10.34
N ASP A 162 11.00 19.15 -10.90
CA ASP A 162 10.76 19.32 -12.33
C ASP A 162 10.07 20.65 -12.62
N LYS A 163 10.69 21.46 -13.47
CA LYS A 163 10.07 22.71 -13.94
C LYS A 163 8.91 22.41 -14.88
N ILE A 164 7.72 22.91 -14.57
CA ILE A 164 6.56 22.83 -15.44
C ILE A 164 6.74 23.81 -16.58
N LYS A 165 7.15 23.27 -17.74
CA LYS A 165 7.30 24.07 -18.95
C LYS A 165 5.94 24.63 -19.36
N GLU A 166 5.89 25.85 -19.88
CA GLU A 166 4.69 26.52 -20.36
C GLU A 166 3.69 26.97 -19.28
N ALA A 167 3.91 26.70 -18.00
CA ALA A 167 3.04 27.18 -16.93
C ALA A 167 3.12 28.70 -16.75
N ASP A 168 1.97 29.37 -16.80
CA ASP A 168 1.86 30.80 -16.45
C ASP A 168 1.78 30.94 -14.94
N ARG A 169 2.90 31.34 -14.33
CA ARG A 169 3.04 31.47 -12.87
C ARG A 169 1.98 32.39 -12.23
N ASN A 170 1.53 33.42 -12.94
CA ASN A 170 0.63 34.43 -12.39
C ASN A 170 -0.83 33.96 -12.33
N SER A 171 -1.22 33.07 -13.23
CA SER A 171 -2.57 32.51 -13.28
C SER A 171 -2.67 31.05 -12.82
N PHE A 172 -1.57 30.50 -12.32
CA PHE A 172 -1.51 29.09 -11.88
C PHE A 172 -2.36 28.87 -10.63
N LYS A 173 -3.23 27.85 -10.69
CA LYS A 173 -4.13 27.46 -9.60
C LYS A 173 -4.05 25.97 -9.35
N ILE A 174 -4.08 25.60 -8.09
CA ILE A 174 -4.18 24.23 -7.63
C ILE A 174 -5.67 23.92 -7.45
N LEU A 175 -6.13 22.87 -8.12
CA LEU A 175 -7.52 22.42 -8.06
C LEU A 175 -7.67 21.24 -7.10
N ASP A 176 -6.74 20.28 -7.19
CA ASP A 176 -6.66 19.08 -6.36
C ASP A 176 -5.19 18.72 -6.15
N TYR A 177 -4.89 17.71 -5.32
CA TYR A 177 -3.54 17.26 -5.00
C TYR A 177 -2.64 17.05 -6.24
N TYR A 178 -3.21 16.49 -7.31
CA TYR A 178 -2.49 16.21 -8.56
C TYR A 178 -2.85 17.13 -9.72
N ILE A 179 -3.95 17.87 -9.63
CA ILE A 179 -4.53 18.62 -10.75
C ILE A 179 -4.35 20.10 -10.55
N THR A 180 -3.78 20.74 -11.53
CA THR A 180 -3.57 22.19 -11.55
C THR A 180 -3.90 22.78 -12.91
N LYS A 181 -4.16 24.08 -12.96
CA LYS A 181 -4.34 24.78 -14.22
C LYS A 181 -3.79 26.21 -14.17
N ASP A 182 -3.52 26.74 -15.32
CA ASP A 182 -3.37 28.17 -15.54
C ASP A 182 -4.43 28.67 -16.57
N LYS A 183 -4.34 29.90 -16.98
CA LYS A 183 -5.28 30.46 -17.95
C LYS A 183 -5.27 29.77 -19.32
N ASN A 184 -4.19 29.03 -19.65
CA ASN A 184 -4.00 28.43 -20.97
C ASN A 184 -4.07 26.90 -20.95
N ASN A 185 -3.62 26.27 -19.85
CA ASN A 185 -3.35 24.83 -19.80
C ASN A 185 -3.86 24.20 -18.50
N VAL A 186 -4.12 22.89 -18.56
CA VAL A 186 -4.36 22.03 -17.40
C VAL A 186 -3.18 21.07 -17.25
N TYR A 187 -2.81 20.75 -16.01
CA TYR A 187 -1.67 19.89 -15.70
C TYR A 187 -2.09 18.78 -14.73
N TYR A 188 -1.58 17.58 -14.95
CA TYR A 188 -1.72 16.44 -14.06
C TYR A 188 -0.33 15.93 -13.65
N LYS A 189 -0.06 15.84 -12.34
CA LYS A 189 1.26 15.48 -11.80
C LYS A 189 2.41 16.26 -12.48
N GLY A 190 2.23 17.57 -12.64
CA GLY A 190 3.21 18.48 -13.26
C GLY A 190 3.33 18.38 -14.79
N LYS A 191 2.61 17.48 -15.45
CA LYS A 191 2.63 17.32 -16.91
C LYS A 191 1.42 17.98 -17.54
N LYS A 192 1.65 18.75 -18.61
CA LYS A 192 0.57 19.37 -19.39
C LYS A 192 -0.35 18.30 -20.00
N MET A 193 -1.65 18.47 -19.81
CA MET A 193 -2.67 17.68 -20.48
C MET A 193 -2.95 18.25 -21.86
N GLU A 194 -2.68 17.48 -22.89
CA GLU A 194 -2.86 17.93 -24.28
C GLU A 194 -4.33 17.96 -24.67
N ASN A 195 -4.70 18.97 -25.48
CA ASN A 195 -6.05 19.17 -26.02
C ASN A 195 -7.15 19.37 -24.97
N VAL A 196 -6.81 19.90 -23.78
CA VAL A 196 -7.78 20.27 -22.74
C VAL A 196 -7.98 21.77 -22.73
N ASP A 197 -9.23 22.21 -22.78
CA ASP A 197 -9.61 23.62 -22.67
C ASP A 197 -9.63 24.06 -21.22
N SER A 198 -8.63 24.82 -20.80
CA SER A 198 -8.45 25.26 -19.41
C SER A 198 -9.60 26.11 -18.89
N GLU A 199 -10.25 26.92 -19.74
CA GLU A 199 -11.32 27.82 -19.32
C GLU A 199 -12.55 27.03 -18.85
N SER A 200 -12.95 26.02 -19.63
CA SER A 200 -14.13 25.20 -19.38
C SER A 200 -13.85 23.91 -18.60
N PHE A 201 -12.60 23.69 -18.19
CA PHE A 201 -12.20 22.49 -17.45
C PHE A 201 -12.92 22.40 -16.11
N LYS A 202 -13.54 21.24 -15.86
CA LYS A 202 -14.18 20.87 -14.60
C LYS A 202 -13.82 19.44 -14.24
N GLU A 203 -13.31 19.25 -13.04
CA GLU A 203 -13.02 17.93 -12.45
C GLU A 203 -14.24 17.36 -11.73
N PHE A 204 -14.30 16.03 -11.67
CA PHE A 204 -15.29 15.28 -10.89
C PHE A 204 -14.54 14.22 -10.07
N GLY A 205 -13.92 14.66 -8.98
CA GLY A 205 -12.94 13.87 -8.24
C GLY A 205 -11.64 13.67 -9.02
N SER A 206 -10.79 12.80 -8.53
CA SER A 206 -9.42 12.64 -9.08
C SER A 206 -9.34 11.84 -10.39
N PHE A 207 -10.46 11.35 -10.94
CA PHE A 207 -10.45 10.36 -12.03
C PHE A 207 -11.05 10.86 -13.33
N ILE A 208 -12.11 11.65 -13.28
CA ILE A 208 -12.87 12.09 -14.45
C ILE A 208 -12.92 13.60 -14.51
N ALA A 209 -12.77 14.14 -15.70
CA ALA A 209 -12.96 15.57 -15.96
C ALA A 209 -13.71 15.79 -17.26
N LYS A 210 -14.21 17.01 -17.44
CA LYS A 210 -14.71 17.48 -18.73
C LYS A 210 -14.15 18.84 -19.08
N ASP A 211 -14.18 19.13 -20.35
CA ASP A 211 -14.16 20.50 -20.89
C ASP A 211 -15.37 20.71 -21.80
N LYS A 212 -15.42 21.80 -22.53
CA LYS A 212 -16.54 22.11 -23.46
C LYS A 212 -16.67 21.13 -24.60
N ASN A 213 -15.62 20.34 -24.90
CA ASN A 213 -15.57 19.47 -26.08
C ASN A 213 -15.78 17.99 -25.73
N ARG A 214 -15.33 17.54 -24.54
CA ARG A 214 -15.24 16.12 -24.20
C ARG A 214 -15.31 15.85 -22.70
N VAL A 215 -15.61 14.60 -22.35
CA VAL A 215 -15.42 14.00 -21.03
C VAL A 215 -14.28 12.98 -21.14
N PHE A 216 -13.40 12.93 -20.16
CA PHE A 216 -12.18 12.11 -20.28
C PHE A 216 -11.67 11.67 -18.91
N TYR A 217 -10.90 10.58 -18.90
CA TYR A 217 -10.12 10.17 -17.74
C TYR A 217 -8.94 11.12 -17.54
N ILE A 218 -8.70 11.55 -16.31
CA ILE A 218 -7.59 12.47 -15.98
C ILE A 218 -6.25 11.77 -16.18
N GLU A 219 -6.11 10.57 -15.65
CA GLU A 219 -4.94 9.73 -15.94
C GLU A 219 -5.04 9.18 -17.36
N GLY A 220 -3.96 9.28 -18.12
CA GLY A 220 -3.96 8.93 -19.55
C GLY A 220 -4.56 9.97 -20.49
N ASN A 221 -5.40 10.88 -20.01
CA ASN A 221 -6.09 11.92 -20.81
C ASN A 221 -6.91 11.34 -21.98
N GLU A 222 -7.58 10.19 -21.74
CA GLU A 222 -8.33 9.42 -22.73
C GLU A 222 -9.82 9.79 -22.75
N ASP A 223 -10.39 9.94 -23.95
CA ASP A 223 -11.78 10.33 -24.12
C ASP A 223 -12.74 9.22 -23.68
N ILE A 224 -13.74 9.57 -22.88
CA ILE A 224 -14.88 8.72 -22.61
C ILE A 224 -15.93 8.95 -23.69
N LYS A 225 -16.18 7.90 -24.49
CA LYS A 225 -17.03 7.99 -25.68
C LYS A 225 -18.53 8.00 -25.34
N ASP A 226 -19.36 8.48 -26.29
CA ASP A 226 -20.82 8.47 -26.23
C ASP A 226 -21.43 9.32 -25.09
N ILE A 227 -20.75 10.37 -24.65
CA ILE A 227 -21.19 11.32 -23.64
C ILE A 227 -21.35 12.72 -24.24
N ASP A 228 -22.45 13.39 -23.92
CA ASP A 228 -22.65 14.79 -24.24
C ASP A 228 -21.98 15.68 -23.20
N ALA A 229 -20.78 16.14 -23.50
CA ALA A 229 -19.95 16.92 -22.57
C ALA A 229 -20.63 18.20 -22.09
N ALA A 230 -21.45 18.84 -22.92
CA ALA A 230 -22.12 20.09 -22.59
C ALA A 230 -23.12 19.93 -21.44
N SER A 231 -23.81 18.78 -21.38
CA SER A 231 -24.82 18.49 -20.36
C SER A 231 -24.35 17.47 -19.28
N PHE A 232 -23.11 17.04 -19.37
CA PHE A 232 -22.58 16.04 -18.42
C PHE A 232 -22.29 16.69 -17.06
N GLU A 233 -22.91 16.12 -16.00
CA GLU A 233 -22.74 16.58 -14.61
C GLU A 233 -22.83 15.42 -13.63
N MET A 234 -22.18 15.56 -12.47
CA MET A 234 -22.37 14.68 -11.33
C MET A 234 -23.71 14.97 -10.65
N MET A 235 -24.43 13.93 -10.23
CA MET A 235 -25.75 14.04 -9.66
C MET A 235 -25.68 14.24 -8.13
N GLY A 236 -25.45 15.48 -7.69
CA GLY A 236 -25.20 15.78 -6.29
C GLY A 236 -23.80 15.31 -5.85
N ASP A 237 -23.66 14.95 -4.57
CA ASP A 237 -22.45 14.35 -4.02
C ASP A 237 -22.59 12.82 -4.02
N THR A 238 -22.64 12.23 -5.21
CA THR A 238 -22.88 10.79 -5.40
C THR A 238 -21.97 10.21 -6.46
N TYR A 239 -21.94 8.89 -6.60
CA TYR A 239 -21.20 8.19 -7.65
C TYR A 239 -21.94 8.09 -8.97
N TYR A 240 -23.07 8.80 -9.11
CA TYR A 240 -23.87 8.88 -10.33
C TYR A 240 -23.60 10.16 -11.10
N PHE A 241 -23.59 10.02 -12.41
CA PHE A 241 -23.45 11.11 -13.37
C PHE A 241 -24.56 11.02 -14.40
N SER A 242 -24.82 12.12 -15.07
CA SER A 242 -25.77 12.13 -16.17
C SER A 242 -25.42 13.14 -17.23
N ASP A 243 -25.77 12.79 -18.46
CA ASP A 243 -25.92 13.76 -19.56
C ASP A 243 -27.40 13.94 -19.89
N LYS A 244 -27.71 14.64 -20.99
CA LYS A 244 -29.11 14.87 -21.41
C LYS A 244 -29.89 13.60 -21.76
N LYS A 245 -29.20 12.46 -22.00
CA LYS A 245 -29.83 11.22 -22.46
C LYS A 245 -29.59 10.03 -21.55
N ASN A 246 -28.48 10.01 -20.82
CA ASN A 246 -27.98 8.83 -20.15
C ASN A 246 -27.69 9.10 -18.69
N VAL A 247 -27.63 8.02 -17.92
CA VAL A 247 -27.09 7.98 -16.55
C VAL A 247 -25.87 7.08 -16.56
N PHE A 248 -24.86 7.45 -15.78
CA PHE A 248 -23.60 6.73 -15.60
C PHE A 248 -23.32 6.53 -14.13
N ALA A 249 -22.50 5.54 -13.79
CA ALA A 249 -22.03 5.34 -12.42
C ALA A 249 -20.56 4.98 -12.38
N ILE A 250 -19.89 5.29 -11.25
CA ILE A 250 -18.57 4.77 -10.92
C ILE A 250 -18.78 3.49 -10.12
N LYS A 251 -18.23 2.36 -10.58
CA LYS A 251 -18.22 1.09 -9.86
C LYS A 251 -16.88 0.91 -9.17
N TYR A 252 -16.89 0.66 -7.85
CA TYR A 252 -15.68 0.30 -7.11
C TYR A 252 -15.26 -1.15 -7.41
N GLY A 253 -13.93 -1.37 -7.52
CA GLY A 253 -13.35 -2.70 -7.74
C GLY A 253 -12.55 -2.85 -9.03
N GLY A 254 -12.62 -1.89 -9.95
CA GLY A 254 -11.75 -1.83 -11.12
C GLY A 254 -10.49 -1.01 -10.81
N GLU A 255 -9.29 -1.54 -11.05
CA GLU A 255 -8.08 -0.73 -11.06
C GLU A 255 -8.19 0.32 -12.17
N PHE A 256 -8.30 1.60 -11.78
CA PHE A 256 -8.07 2.68 -12.74
C PHE A 256 -6.59 2.63 -13.19
N PRO A 257 -6.29 2.26 -14.42
CA PRO A 257 -6.33 3.11 -15.59
C PRO A 257 -7.03 2.53 -16.85
N ASP A 258 -7.67 1.40 -16.76
CA ASP A 258 -8.26 0.72 -17.96
C ASP A 258 -9.76 0.98 -18.16
N GLY A 259 -10.34 1.97 -17.45
CA GLY A 259 -11.68 2.47 -17.74
C GLY A 259 -12.85 1.58 -17.33
N GLN A 260 -12.64 0.52 -16.60
CA GLN A 260 -13.71 -0.39 -16.18
C GLN A 260 -14.59 0.16 -15.05
N GLY A 261 -14.13 1.18 -14.31
CA GLY A 261 -14.87 1.77 -13.20
C GLY A 261 -15.99 2.73 -13.58
N PHE A 262 -15.98 3.33 -14.78
CA PHE A 262 -17.01 4.28 -15.22
C PHE A 262 -17.90 3.67 -16.32
N VAL A 263 -19.15 3.41 -15.97
CA VAL A 263 -20.06 2.67 -16.85
C VAL A 263 -21.33 3.44 -17.17
N LYS A 264 -21.76 3.35 -18.43
CA LYS A 264 -23.08 3.79 -18.86
C LYS A 264 -24.12 2.79 -18.39
N LEU A 265 -25.14 3.26 -17.68
CA LEU A 265 -26.19 2.41 -17.14
C LEU A 265 -27.20 2.05 -18.23
N LYS A 266 -27.55 0.78 -18.30
CA LYS A 266 -28.54 0.26 -19.25
C LYS A 266 -29.93 0.21 -18.60
N ASN A 267 -30.99 0.39 -19.39
CA ASN A 267 -32.38 0.26 -18.95
C ASN A 267 -32.82 1.23 -17.84
N ILE A 268 -32.14 2.36 -17.68
CA ILE A 268 -32.48 3.42 -16.75
C ILE A 268 -33.33 4.49 -17.47
N ASP A 269 -34.44 4.89 -16.87
CA ASP A 269 -35.19 6.06 -17.31
C ASP A 269 -34.55 7.35 -16.80
N ARG A 270 -33.74 7.99 -17.66
CA ARG A 270 -33.01 9.22 -17.31
C ARG A 270 -33.92 10.33 -16.77
N ASN A 271 -35.15 10.42 -17.28
CA ASN A 271 -36.05 11.52 -16.93
C ASN A 271 -36.64 11.41 -15.51
N SER A 272 -36.78 10.20 -15.02
CA SER A 272 -37.27 9.93 -13.66
C SER A 272 -36.16 9.51 -12.67
N PHE A 273 -34.91 9.38 -13.14
CA PHE A 273 -33.82 8.96 -12.29
C PHE A 273 -33.43 10.02 -11.25
N SER A 274 -33.30 9.60 -10.02
CA SER A 274 -32.85 10.40 -8.89
C SER A 274 -31.99 9.56 -7.93
N THR A 275 -31.07 10.20 -7.22
CA THR A 275 -30.22 9.56 -6.22
C THR A 275 -30.88 9.59 -4.84
N LEU A 276 -30.70 8.52 -4.06
CA LEU A 276 -31.19 8.37 -2.69
C LEU A 276 -30.04 8.42 -1.66
N SER A 277 -28.86 7.94 -2.06
CA SER A 277 -27.60 8.05 -1.33
C SER A 277 -26.44 8.16 -2.32
N LYS A 278 -25.19 8.08 -1.86
CA LYS A 278 -24.03 8.06 -2.75
C LYS A 278 -24.08 6.95 -3.80
N GLU A 279 -24.58 5.78 -3.42
CA GLU A 279 -24.55 4.55 -4.21
C GLU A 279 -25.93 4.06 -4.64
N ILE A 280 -27.01 4.55 -3.99
CA ILE A 280 -28.37 4.12 -4.30
C ILE A 280 -29.07 5.16 -5.16
N GLY A 281 -29.58 4.73 -6.30
CA GLY A 281 -30.43 5.51 -7.18
C GLY A 281 -31.76 4.83 -7.46
N LYS A 282 -32.72 5.57 -7.98
CA LYS A 282 -34.01 5.05 -8.44
C LYS A 282 -34.52 5.77 -9.67
N ASP A 283 -35.34 5.06 -10.44
CA ASP A 283 -36.21 5.63 -11.49
C ASP A 283 -37.64 5.05 -11.35
N ASN A 284 -38.47 5.25 -12.35
CA ASN A 284 -39.83 4.66 -12.40
C ASN A 284 -39.81 3.13 -12.52
N ASN A 285 -38.72 2.52 -12.98
CA ASN A 285 -38.60 1.09 -13.29
C ASN A 285 -37.97 0.28 -12.15
N GLY A 286 -37.24 0.94 -11.22
CA GLY A 286 -36.54 0.22 -10.15
C GLY A 286 -35.74 1.07 -9.21
N VAL A 287 -35.11 0.37 -8.26
CA VAL A 287 -34.09 0.87 -7.36
C VAL A 287 -32.77 0.22 -7.75
N TYR A 288 -31.68 0.95 -7.67
CA TYR A 288 -30.38 0.52 -8.19
C TYR A 288 -29.25 0.82 -7.22
N TYR A 289 -28.33 -0.11 -7.08
CA TYR A 289 -27.05 0.08 -6.43
C TYR A 289 -25.96 0.18 -7.52
N LEU A 290 -25.32 1.35 -7.65
CA LEU A 290 -24.31 1.64 -8.68
C LEU A 290 -24.73 1.15 -10.09
N GLY A 291 -26.02 1.24 -10.40
CA GLY A 291 -26.61 0.84 -11.68
C GLY A 291 -27.08 -0.61 -11.76
N GLU A 292 -26.82 -1.43 -10.77
CA GLU A 292 -27.40 -2.77 -10.68
C GLU A 292 -28.78 -2.71 -10.05
N LYS A 293 -29.75 -3.32 -10.69
CA LYS A 293 -31.12 -3.31 -10.20
C LYS A 293 -31.24 -4.14 -8.92
N ILE A 294 -31.81 -3.55 -7.88
CA ILE A 294 -32.12 -4.23 -6.63
C ILE A 294 -33.48 -4.87 -6.77
N ASP A 295 -33.51 -6.20 -6.77
CA ASP A 295 -34.74 -6.94 -6.93
C ASP A 295 -35.63 -6.89 -5.68
N GLY A 296 -36.94 -6.95 -5.88
CA GLY A 296 -37.95 -7.03 -4.82
C GLY A 296 -38.29 -5.71 -4.14
N ILE A 297 -37.67 -4.60 -4.47
CA ILE A 297 -37.95 -3.27 -3.88
C ILE A 297 -38.71 -2.42 -4.90
N SER A 298 -39.88 -1.91 -4.48
CA SER A 298 -40.66 -0.96 -5.30
C SER A 298 -40.00 0.42 -5.29
N PRO A 299 -39.84 1.09 -6.44
CA PRO A 299 -39.31 2.46 -6.49
C PRO A 299 -40.29 3.50 -5.89
N ASN A 300 -41.54 3.14 -5.70
CA ASN A 300 -42.55 4.01 -5.10
C ASN A 300 -42.34 4.12 -3.59
N ASN A 301 -42.12 5.34 -3.09
CA ASN A 301 -41.86 5.63 -1.67
C ASN A 301 -40.65 4.88 -1.09
N VAL A 302 -39.62 4.65 -1.93
CA VAL A 302 -38.36 4.11 -1.44
C VAL A 302 -37.51 5.21 -0.80
N ARG A 303 -36.88 4.88 0.33
CA ARG A 303 -35.86 5.71 0.98
C ARG A 303 -34.79 4.84 1.63
N VAL A 304 -33.60 5.39 1.73
CA VAL A 304 -32.51 4.83 2.54
C VAL A 304 -32.78 5.21 3.99
N ILE A 305 -32.80 4.24 4.88
CA ILE A 305 -32.98 4.43 6.31
C ILE A 305 -31.65 4.58 7.02
N GLU A 306 -30.70 3.67 6.75
CA GLU A 306 -29.40 3.63 7.39
C GLU A 306 -28.41 2.93 6.48
N GLU A 307 -27.17 3.39 6.49
CA GLU A 307 -26.02 2.71 5.92
C GLU A 307 -25.29 1.97 7.04
N LEU A 308 -25.16 0.64 6.93
CA LEU A 308 -24.63 -0.22 7.99
C LEU A 308 -23.11 -0.43 7.87
N GLY A 309 -22.45 0.15 6.85
CA GLY A 309 -21.07 -0.09 6.48
C GLY A 309 -20.90 -1.30 5.56
N GLN A 310 -19.71 -1.44 4.95
CA GLN A 310 -19.40 -2.51 3.99
C GLN A 310 -20.44 -2.66 2.86
N ASP A 311 -20.94 -1.53 2.34
CA ASP A 311 -21.95 -1.47 1.27
C ASP A 311 -23.31 -2.12 1.62
N ASN A 312 -23.64 -2.22 2.93
CA ASN A 312 -24.93 -2.73 3.40
C ASN A 312 -25.86 -1.59 3.79
N TYR A 313 -27.12 -1.73 3.42
CA TYR A 313 -28.12 -0.67 3.62
C TYR A 313 -29.44 -1.20 4.17
N ILE A 314 -30.09 -0.42 5.01
CA ILE A 314 -31.51 -0.61 5.32
C ILE A 314 -32.32 0.30 4.41
N LEU A 315 -33.17 -0.31 3.59
CA LEU A 315 -34.07 0.37 2.67
C LEU A 315 -35.53 0.21 3.07
N GLN A 316 -36.30 1.25 2.97
CA GLN A 316 -37.75 1.17 3.02
C GLN A 316 -38.31 1.19 1.59
N GLY A 317 -39.13 0.22 1.23
CA GLY A 317 -39.88 0.19 -0.02
C GLY A 317 -41.37 -0.03 0.26
N GLY A 318 -42.19 1.03 0.12
CA GLY A 318 -43.59 1.02 0.52
C GLY A 318 -43.75 0.80 2.04
N ASN A 319 -44.46 -0.26 2.44
CA ASN A 319 -44.66 -0.60 3.86
C ASN A 319 -43.65 -1.64 4.37
N ASN A 320 -42.67 -1.99 3.58
CA ASN A 320 -41.68 -3.02 3.95
C ASN A 320 -40.29 -2.41 4.14
N TYR A 321 -39.51 -3.08 4.97
CA TYR A 321 -38.09 -2.77 5.21
C TYR A 321 -37.22 -3.95 4.79
N TYR A 322 -36.08 -3.62 4.18
CA TYR A 322 -35.16 -4.57 3.58
C TYR A 322 -33.76 -4.28 4.05
N LEU A 323 -33.02 -5.31 4.42
CA LEU A 323 -31.57 -5.29 4.47
C LEU A 323 -31.06 -5.59 3.05
N MET A 324 -30.34 -4.68 2.45
CA MET A 324 -29.58 -4.87 1.23
C MET A 324 -28.13 -5.15 1.57
N TYR A 325 -27.53 -6.14 0.95
CA TYR A 325 -26.16 -6.52 1.18
C TYR A 325 -25.52 -7.07 -0.11
N LYS A 326 -24.18 -7.01 -0.15
CA LYS A 326 -23.40 -7.71 -1.17
C LYS A 326 -23.09 -9.11 -0.68
N SER A 327 -23.49 -10.12 -1.43
CA SER A 327 -23.05 -11.48 -1.18
C SER A 327 -21.73 -11.71 -1.90
N GLN A 328 -20.65 -11.95 -1.16
CA GLN A 328 -19.41 -12.47 -1.74
C GLN A 328 -19.64 -13.93 -2.11
N LYS A 329 -19.39 -14.30 -3.33
CA LYS A 329 -19.18 -15.70 -3.67
C LYS A 329 -17.73 -16.04 -3.34
N ASP A 330 -17.55 -16.98 -2.43
CA ASP A 330 -16.25 -17.67 -2.25
C ASP A 330 -15.90 -18.41 -3.54
N SER A 331 -15.18 -17.74 -4.44
CA SER A 331 -14.53 -18.39 -5.57
C SER A 331 -13.26 -17.60 -5.91
N ASP A 332 -12.15 -18.31 -6.02
CA ASP A 332 -10.83 -17.79 -6.36
C ASP A 332 -10.72 -17.21 -7.79
N ASP A 333 -11.83 -17.14 -8.53
CA ASP A 333 -11.90 -16.59 -9.89
C ASP A 333 -12.97 -15.49 -9.95
N GLU A 334 -12.53 -14.27 -10.23
CA GLU A 334 -13.30 -13.04 -10.47
C GLU A 334 -14.60 -12.89 -9.69
N GLU A 335 -14.52 -12.11 -8.61
CA GLU A 335 -15.61 -11.71 -7.73
C GLU A 335 -16.78 -11.09 -8.50
N THR A 336 -17.81 -11.84 -8.82
CA THR A 336 -19.10 -11.28 -9.17
C THR A 336 -19.90 -11.09 -7.89
N GLU A 337 -19.71 -9.92 -7.26
CA GLU A 337 -20.57 -9.48 -6.17
C GLU A 337 -22.02 -9.41 -6.65
N LYS A 338 -22.94 -9.99 -5.90
CA LYS A 338 -24.37 -9.91 -6.20
C LYS A 338 -25.08 -9.12 -5.11
N ILE A 339 -25.92 -8.18 -5.54
CA ILE A 339 -26.78 -7.44 -4.63
C ILE A 339 -27.99 -8.29 -4.24
N GLU A 340 -28.15 -8.52 -2.96
CA GLU A 340 -29.26 -9.30 -2.41
C GLU A 340 -30.07 -8.47 -1.41
N THR A 341 -31.32 -8.86 -1.21
CA THR A 341 -32.19 -8.21 -0.25
C THR A 341 -32.88 -9.22 0.65
N LYS A 342 -32.96 -8.90 1.95
CA LYS A 342 -33.66 -9.67 2.94
C LYS A 342 -34.71 -8.79 3.62
N LYS A 343 -35.96 -9.22 3.61
CA LYS A 343 -37.03 -8.49 4.32
C LYS A 343 -36.85 -8.63 5.84
N ILE A 344 -36.90 -7.52 6.58
CA ILE A 344 -36.61 -7.43 8.01
C ILE A 344 -37.80 -6.89 8.85
N ASN A 345 -39.02 -6.91 8.33
CA ASN A 345 -40.20 -6.44 9.03
C ASN A 345 -40.50 -7.19 10.34
N ASP A 346 -40.13 -8.48 10.42
CA ASP A 346 -40.29 -9.35 11.56
C ASP A 346 -39.45 -8.97 12.78
N LEU A 347 -38.38 -8.19 12.59
CA LEU A 347 -37.59 -7.66 13.68
C LEU A 347 -38.28 -6.60 14.53
N ASN A 348 -39.40 -6.02 14.03
CA ASN A 348 -40.17 -4.95 14.70
C ASN A 348 -39.30 -3.79 15.16
N ILE A 349 -38.49 -3.28 14.26
CA ILE A 349 -37.56 -2.15 14.50
C ILE A 349 -38.35 -0.84 14.50
N ASP A 350 -38.07 0.03 15.45
CA ASP A 350 -38.53 1.41 15.42
C ASP A 350 -37.53 2.26 14.61
N PHE A 351 -37.76 2.37 13.31
CA PHE A 351 -36.84 3.04 12.40
C PHE A 351 -36.74 4.56 12.60
N ASP A 352 -37.69 5.18 13.29
CA ASP A 352 -37.58 6.61 13.61
C ASP A 352 -36.55 6.89 14.70
N THR A 353 -36.15 5.85 15.46
CA THR A 353 -35.14 5.93 16.52
C THR A 353 -33.96 5.00 16.30
N PHE A 354 -33.95 4.26 15.20
CA PHE A 354 -32.86 3.33 14.86
C PHE A 354 -31.57 4.11 14.47
N LYS A 355 -30.47 3.74 15.08
CA LYS A 355 -29.17 4.37 14.80
C LYS A 355 -27.98 3.53 15.24
N TYR A 356 -26.81 3.83 14.69
CA TYR A 356 -25.53 3.32 15.16
C TYR A 356 -25.29 3.67 16.63
N PHE A 357 -24.79 2.70 17.40
CA PHE A 357 -24.61 2.90 18.85
C PHE A 357 -23.21 3.37 19.25
N GLY A 358 -22.26 3.45 18.32
CA GLY A 358 -20.86 3.82 18.60
C GLY A 358 -19.98 2.65 19.05
N ILE A 359 -20.43 1.41 18.87
CA ILE A 359 -19.68 0.16 19.01
C ILE A 359 -19.82 -0.58 17.69
N PHE A 360 -18.72 -1.09 17.17
CA PHE A 360 -18.65 -1.72 15.85
C PHE A 360 -19.77 -2.76 15.66
N ASP A 361 -20.55 -2.62 14.59
CA ASP A 361 -21.67 -3.45 14.19
C ASP A 361 -22.90 -3.45 15.12
N TYR A 362 -22.93 -2.61 16.16
CA TYR A 362 -24.10 -2.50 17.03
C TYR A 362 -24.95 -1.27 16.74
N TYR A 363 -26.24 -1.50 16.63
CA TYR A 363 -27.29 -0.50 16.42
C TYR A 363 -28.33 -0.59 17.51
N LYS A 364 -29.08 0.47 17.75
CA LYS A 364 -30.22 0.46 18.66
C LYS A 364 -31.38 1.29 18.13
N ASP A 365 -32.58 0.89 18.54
CA ASP A 365 -33.74 1.76 18.57
C ASP A 365 -34.11 2.10 20.03
N LYS A 366 -35.26 2.73 20.26
CA LYS A 366 -35.72 3.05 21.61
C LYS A 366 -36.05 1.82 22.47
N ASN A 367 -36.21 0.64 21.88
CA ASN A 367 -36.67 -0.58 22.54
C ASN A 367 -35.63 -1.69 22.64
N SER A 368 -34.67 -1.76 21.73
CA SER A 368 -33.82 -2.92 21.55
C SER A 368 -32.42 -2.58 20.97
N PHE A 369 -31.48 -3.49 21.15
CA PHE A 369 -30.23 -3.53 20.44
C PHE A 369 -30.28 -4.53 19.28
N TYR A 370 -29.50 -4.24 18.25
CA TYR A 370 -29.32 -5.04 17.05
C TYR A 370 -27.86 -5.18 16.75
N TYR A 371 -27.48 -6.33 16.19
CA TYR A 371 -26.14 -6.61 15.73
C TYR A 371 -26.19 -6.94 14.25
N HIS A 372 -25.36 -6.25 13.48
CA HIS A 372 -25.14 -6.49 12.07
C HIS A 372 -23.87 -7.35 11.91
N SER A 373 -23.97 -8.48 11.22
CA SER A 373 -22.79 -9.30 10.86
C SER A 373 -22.99 -9.82 9.45
N ASP A 374 -21.97 -9.66 8.62
CA ASP A 374 -21.98 -10.08 7.22
C ASP A 374 -23.29 -9.66 6.50
N ASN A 375 -24.19 -10.60 6.29
CA ASN A 375 -25.42 -10.43 5.52
C ASN A 375 -26.68 -10.53 6.40
N ASP A 376 -26.57 -10.29 7.70
CA ASP A 376 -27.71 -10.45 8.62
C ASP A 376 -27.78 -9.35 9.69
N LEU A 377 -28.98 -8.95 10.00
CA LEU A 377 -29.31 -8.06 11.11
C LEU A 377 -30.10 -8.81 12.14
N LYS A 378 -29.58 -8.95 13.36
CA LYS A 378 -30.21 -9.71 14.45
C LYS A 378 -30.60 -8.81 15.59
N LYS A 379 -31.84 -9.00 16.08
CA LYS A 379 -32.29 -8.40 17.32
C LYS A 379 -31.72 -9.13 18.52
N ILE A 380 -31.07 -8.40 19.43
CA ILE A 380 -30.41 -9.00 20.59
C ILE A 380 -31.39 -9.02 21.78
N LYS A 381 -31.50 -10.19 22.38
CA LYS A 381 -32.20 -10.34 23.68
C LYS A 381 -31.22 -10.01 24.79
N SER A 382 -31.38 -8.89 25.46
CA SER A 382 -30.55 -8.46 26.57
C SER A 382 -31.39 -7.94 27.74
N GLY A 383 -30.80 -7.96 28.94
CA GLY A 383 -31.42 -7.36 30.13
C GLY A 383 -31.04 -5.91 30.35
N ILE A 384 -30.39 -5.28 29.37
CA ILE A 384 -29.95 -3.89 29.46
C ILE A 384 -31.12 -2.91 29.30
N ASP A 385 -31.11 -1.85 30.09
CA ASP A 385 -32.05 -0.74 29.90
C ASP A 385 -31.60 0.13 28.70
N VAL A 386 -32.16 -0.13 27.53
CA VAL A 386 -31.81 0.52 26.27
C VAL A 386 -31.86 2.04 26.34
N LYS A 387 -32.81 2.60 27.12
CA LYS A 387 -33.00 4.05 27.22
C LYS A 387 -31.87 4.75 27.96
N SER A 388 -31.33 4.09 29.01
CA SER A 388 -30.20 4.62 29.78
C SER A 388 -28.85 4.07 29.36
N ALA A 389 -28.81 3.22 28.33
CA ALA A 389 -27.58 2.64 27.83
C ALA A 389 -26.68 3.68 27.19
N GLU A 390 -25.44 3.75 27.68
CA GLU A 390 -24.40 4.68 27.29
C GLU A 390 -23.10 3.93 27.01
N ASN A 391 -22.48 4.17 25.83
CA ASN A 391 -21.18 3.66 25.49
C ASN A 391 -20.11 4.38 26.33
N MET A 392 -19.26 3.62 26.97
CA MET A 392 -18.11 4.17 27.70
C MET A 392 -16.93 4.33 26.71
N ASN A 393 -16.94 5.40 25.92
CA ASN A 393 -16.04 5.65 24.79
C ASN A 393 -14.53 5.39 25.02
N ASN A 394 -14.09 5.40 26.28
CA ASN A 394 -12.70 5.13 26.64
C ASN A 394 -12.44 3.66 27.05
N LEU A 395 -13.44 2.81 26.94
CA LEU A 395 -13.38 1.38 27.23
C LEU A 395 -14.00 0.61 26.06
N ASN A 396 -13.19 -0.14 25.34
CA ASN A 396 -13.68 -0.90 24.19
C ASN A 396 -14.82 -1.86 24.62
N ASN A 397 -15.95 -1.76 23.91
CA ASN A 397 -17.09 -2.68 24.06
C ASN A 397 -17.76 -2.71 25.45
N ILE A 398 -17.42 -1.81 26.37
CA ILE A 398 -18.09 -1.69 27.69
C ILE A 398 -19.19 -0.64 27.61
N VAL A 399 -20.38 -1.04 28.03
CA VAL A 399 -21.58 -0.21 28.08
C VAL A 399 -22.12 -0.20 29.49
N LYS A 400 -22.58 0.96 29.95
CA LYS A 400 -23.32 1.08 31.21
C LYS A 400 -24.80 1.37 30.93
N ASP A 401 -25.67 0.85 31.78
CA ASP A 401 -27.00 1.41 31.97
C ASP A 401 -27.10 2.07 33.36
N LYS A 402 -28.27 2.49 33.77
CA LYS A 402 -28.46 3.13 35.08
C LYS A 402 -28.10 2.24 36.28
N ASN A 403 -27.93 0.92 36.11
CA ASN A 403 -27.75 -0.03 37.21
C ASN A 403 -26.51 -0.92 37.08
N ASN A 404 -26.06 -1.20 35.84
CA ASN A 404 -25.08 -2.26 35.59
C ASN A 404 -24.09 -1.89 34.46
N LEU A 405 -23.00 -2.66 34.35
CA LEU A 405 -22.11 -2.71 33.19
C LEU A 405 -22.37 -3.94 32.33
N TYR A 406 -22.12 -3.82 31.06
CA TYR A 406 -22.27 -4.87 30.05
C TYR A 406 -21.08 -4.88 29.09
N TYR A 407 -20.77 -6.07 28.61
CA TYR A 407 -19.78 -6.28 27.56
C TYR A 407 -20.48 -6.68 26.27
N PHE A 408 -20.15 -5.98 25.19
CA PHE A 408 -20.68 -6.17 23.84
C PHE A 408 -19.63 -6.87 23.00
N TYR A 409 -19.92 -8.07 22.51
CA TYR A 409 -18.98 -8.84 21.71
C TYR A 409 -19.70 -9.83 20.79
N ASN A 410 -19.37 -9.82 19.48
CA ASN A 410 -19.87 -10.75 18.46
C ASN A 410 -21.39 -11.02 18.53
N GLY A 411 -22.17 -9.96 18.62
CA GLY A 411 -23.64 -10.05 18.65
C GLY A 411 -24.23 -10.49 19.99
N GLU A 412 -23.43 -10.59 21.04
CA GLU A 412 -23.90 -10.85 22.42
C GLU A 412 -23.75 -9.60 23.28
N ILE A 413 -24.65 -9.47 24.25
CA ILE A 413 -24.58 -8.48 25.32
C ILE A 413 -24.57 -9.25 26.64
N ARG A 414 -23.42 -9.26 27.30
CA ARG A 414 -23.20 -9.96 28.56
C ARG A 414 -23.21 -9.00 29.72
N LYS A 415 -24.04 -9.23 30.73
CA LYS A 415 -23.98 -8.48 31.98
C LYS A 415 -22.73 -8.83 32.75
N ILE A 416 -22.02 -7.80 33.29
CA ILE A 416 -20.84 -7.98 34.13
C ILE A 416 -21.35 -8.21 35.58
N ASP A 417 -21.07 -9.40 36.12
CA ASP A 417 -21.48 -9.80 37.47
C ASP A 417 -20.52 -9.28 38.55
N LEU A 418 -20.38 -7.96 38.63
CA LEU A 418 -19.64 -7.28 39.66
C LEU A 418 -20.52 -6.21 40.32
N LYS A 419 -20.43 -6.09 41.62
CA LYS A 419 -21.14 -5.05 42.35
C LYS A 419 -20.35 -3.72 42.27
N ILE A 420 -20.64 -2.95 41.24
CA ILE A 420 -20.03 -1.66 40.93
C ILE A 420 -21.03 -0.55 41.21
N ASP A 421 -20.60 0.52 41.85
CA ASP A 421 -21.44 1.69 42.03
C ASP A 421 -21.38 2.57 40.77
N ILE A 422 -22.36 2.35 39.89
CA ILE A 422 -22.47 3.02 38.59
C ILE A 422 -22.50 4.56 38.73
N ASN A 423 -23.11 5.06 39.79
CA ASN A 423 -23.29 6.51 40.00
C ASN A 423 -22.00 7.25 40.34
N SER A 424 -21.01 6.53 40.85
CA SER A 424 -19.69 7.09 41.19
C SER A 424 -18.55 6.54 40.29
N LEU A 425 -18.93 5.82 39.25
CA LEU A 425 -17.98 5.18 38.33
C LEU A 425 -17.27 6.23 37.47
N GLU A 426 -15.96 6.19 37.50
CA GLU A 426 -15.12 7.01 36.62
C GLU A 426 -14.07 6.15 35.92
N VAL A 427 -13.75 6.49 34.67
CA VAL A 427 -12.62 5.95 33.93
C VAL A 427 -11.36 6.73 34.33
N LEU A 428 -10.34 6.01 34.75
CA LEU A 428 -9.07 6.64 35.10
C LEU A 428 -8.25 6.80 33.81
N ASN A 429 -8.00 8.03 33.40
CA ASN A 429 -7.24 8.36 32.20
C ASN A 429 -5.88 8.91 32.55
N ASN A 430 -4.85 8.53 31.81
CA ASN A 430 -3.55 9.21 31.81
C ASN A 430 -3.48 10.20 30.63
N VAL A 431 -2.82 11.31 30.84
CA VAL A 431 -2.58 12.31 29.80
C VAL A 431 -1.70 11.65 28.72
N GLY A 432 -2.24 11.50 27.51
CA GLY A 432 -1.50 10.94 26.36
C GLY A 432 -1.96 9.57 25.87
N TYR A 433 -2.89 8.87 26.56
CA TYR A 433 -3.45 7.59 26.09
C TYR A 433 -4.95 7.70 25.84
N TYR A 434 -5.43 7.25 24.67
CA TYR A 434 -6.84 7.28 24.31
C TYR A 434 -7.70 6.27 25.08
N TYR A 435 -7.10 5.20 25.64
CA TYR A 435 -7.81 4.12 26.31
C TYR A 435 -7.14 3.83 27.66
N SER A 436 -7.95 3.56 28.67
CA SER A 436 -7.52 3.12 29.96
C SER A 436 -8.15 1.76 30.29
N ASP A 437 -7.35 0.88 30.88
CA ASP A 437 -7.84 -0.40 31.36
C ASP A 437 -8.14 -0.34 32.88
N TYR A 438 -8.23 0.85 33.47
CA TYR A 438 -8.58 1.01 34.86
C TYR A 438 -9.79 1.94 35.06
N ILE A 439 -10.71 1.51 35.92
CA ILE A 439 -11.85 2.29 36.37
C ILE A 439 -11.92 2.28 37.90
N ARG A 440 -12.57 3.25 38.49
CA ARG A 440 -12.83 3.24 39.94
C ARG A 440 -14.25 3.71 40.23
N ASP A 441 -14.77 3.21 41.37
CA ASP A 441 -15.97 3.74 42.01
C ASP A 441 -15.62 4.23 43.39
N ARG A 442 -16.64 4.64 44.17
CA ARG A 442 -16.44 5.07 45.55
C ARG A 442 -15.86 3.99 46.45
N ASN A 443 -15.87 2.72 46.04
CA ASN A 443 -15.49 1.60 46.90
C ASN A 443 -14.15 1.01 46.51
N ASN A 444 -13.89 0.83 45.21
CA ASN A 444 -12.78 0.05 44.70
C ASN A 444 -12.15 0.68 43.43
N VAL A 445 -10.96 0.19 43.11
CA VAL A 445 -10.34 0.29 41.77
C VAL A 445 -10.53 -1.05 41.07
N TYR A 446 -10.81 -1.01 39.79
CA TYR A 446 -11.00 -2.19 38.95
C TYR A 446 -10.06 -2.13 37.74
N PHE A 447 -9.62 -3.29 37.31
CA PHE A 447 -8.93 -3.48 36.03
C PHE A 447 -9.92 -4.04 35.01
N VAL A 448 -9.91 -3.51 33.80
CA VAL A 448 -10.76 -3.92 32.67
C VAL A 448 -9.89 -4.62 31.63
N ASP A 449 -10.09 -5.91 31.48
CA ASP A 449 -9.56 -6.67 30.36
C ASP A 449 -10.52 -6.51 29.19
N ASN A 450 -10.21 -5.57 28.31
CA ASN A 450 -11.06 -5.22 27.19
C ASN A 450 -11.14 -6.31 26.10
N GLU A 451 -10.16 -7.20 26.04
CA GLU A 451 -10.14 -8.28 25.05
C GLU A 451 -11.11 -9.40 25.43
N ASN A 452 -11.17 -9.73 26.72
CA ASN A 452 -12.00 -10.80 27.24
C ASN A 452 -13.30 -10.32 27.91
N GLY A 453 -13.50 -9.00 28.01
CA GLY A 453 -14.66 -8.40 28.67
C GLY A 453 -14.73 -8.72 30.18
N ILE A 454 -13.58 -8.89 30.83
CA ILE A 454 -13.48 -9.21 32.24
C ILE A 454 -13.14 -7.95 33.02
N ILE A 455 -13.93 -7.67 34.05
CA ILE A 455 -13.61 -6.64 35.04
C ILE A 455 -13.30 -7.29 36.37
N LYS A 456 -12.15 -6.97 36.94
CA LYS A 456 -11.74 -7.52 38.25
C LYS A 456 -11.36 -6.40 39.23
N ILE A 457 -11.64 -6.64 40.53
CA ILE A 457 -11.21 -5.71 41.59
C ILE A 457 -9.70 -5.77 41.72
N VAL A 458 -9.04 -4.61 41.70
CA VAL A 458 -7.61 -4.49 41.99
C VAL A 458 -7.43 -4.63 43.52
N LYS A 459 -7.06 -5.83 43.94
CA LYS A 459 -6.97 -6.18 45.35
C LYS A 459 -5.95 -5.31 46.09
N ASN A 460 -6.32 -4.79 47.29
CA ASN A 460 -5.48 -3.97 48.14
C ASN A 460 -5.08 -2.60 47.58
N ALA A 461 -5.67 -2.15 46.48
CA ALA A 461 -5.41 -0.82 45.96
C ALA A 461 -6.04 0.24 46.82
N ASP A 462 -5.26 1.25 47.21
CA ASP A 462 -5.77 2.46 47.85
C ASP A 462 -6.39 3.38 46.77
N LYS A 463 -7.68 3.28 46.63
CA LYS A 463 -8.46 4.05 45.63
C LYS A 463 -8.23 5.55 45.66
N ASN A 464 -7.90 6.12 46.85
CA ASN A 464 -7.72 7.57 47.00
C ASN A 464 -6.37 8.06 46.48
N THR A 465 -5.39 7.16 46.37
CA THR A 465 -4.04 7.47 45.94
C THR A 465 -3.64 6.72 44.68
N PHE A 466 -4.53 5.89 44.12
CA PHE A 466 -4.28 5.11 42.92
C PHE A 466 -4.16 6.03 41.73
N GLN A 467 -3.10 5.84 40.97
CA GLN A 467 -2.79 6.56 39.73
C GLN A 467 -2.38 5.56 38.69
N ILE A 468 -2.72 5.87 37.41
CA ILE A 468 -2.25 5.11 36.26
C ILE A 468 -0.91 5.66 35.82
N VAL A 469 0.02 4.76 35.56
CA VAL A 469 1.33 5.08 35.00
C VAL A 469 1.27 4.93 33.46
N ASN A 470 0.73 3.81 32.99
CA ASN A 470 0.38 3.58 31.58
C ASN A 470 -0.82 2.61 31.49
N ARG A 471 -1.15 2.12 30.30
CA ARG A 471 -2.30 1.23 30.06
C ARG A 471 -2.33 0.03 31.05
N ASN A 472 -1.17 -0.60 31.26
CA ASN A 472 -1.08 -1.84 32.03
C ASN A 472 -0.70 -1.62 33.52
N TYR A 473 -0.04 -0.49 33.83
CA TYR A 473 0.50 -0.23 35.17
C TYR A 473 -0.29 0.80 35.94
N GLY A 474 -0.61 0.45 37.19
CA GLY A 474 -1.14 1.34 38.19
C GLY A 474 -0.25 1.36 39.45
N VAL A 475 -0.27 2.44 40.18
CA VAL A 475 0.43 2.59 41.44
C VAL A 475 -0.45 3.26 42.50
N ASP A 476 -0.28 2.88 43.75
CA ASP A 476 -0.77 3.67 44.87
C ASP A 476 0.42 4.09 45.77
N ARG A 477 0.19 4.66 46.93
CA ARG A 477 1.27 5.09 47.83
C ARG A 477 2.27 3.99 48.28
N LYS A 478 1.88 2.71 48.14
CA LYS A 478 2.64 1.59 48.69
C LYS A 478 2.94 0.49 47.69
N ASN A 479 2.16 0.36 46.64
CA ASN A 479 2.15 -0.81 45.79
C ASN A 479 2.20 -0.43 44.34
N VAL A 480 2.74 -1.35 43.54
CA VAL A 480 2.73 -1.33 42.08
C VAL A 480 1.83 -2.47 41.61
N TYR A 481 1.07 -2.21 40.56
CA TYR A 481 0.13 -3.15 39.97
C TYR A 481 0.40 -3.27 38.46
N TYR A 482 0.25 -4.48 37.93
CA TYR A 482 0.33 -4.74 36.51
C TYR A 482 -0.90 -5.57 36.07
N ASN A 483 -1.66 -5.11 35.09
CA ASN A 483 -2.92 -5.70 34.66
C ASN A 483 -3.87 -6.03 35.82
N GLY A 484 -3.93 -5.13 36.79
CA GLY A 484 -4.76 -5.26 37.99
C GLY A 484 -4.22 -6.20 39.10
N GLU A 485 -3.10 -6.87 38.89
CA GLU A 485 -2.45 -7.72 39.87
C GLU A 485 -1.34 -6.98 40.61
N LYS A 486 -1.28 -7.12 41.93
CA LYS A 486 -0.23 -6.49 42.77
C LYS A 486 1.11 -7.16 42.52
N LEU A 487 2.14 -6.37 42.30
CA LEU A 487 3.53 -6.83 42.20
C LEU A 487 4.20 -6.84 43.61
N ASP A 488 4.12 -7.94 44.31
CA ASP A 488 4.52 -8.02 45.72
C ASP A 488 6.02 -7.77 46.00
N SER A 489 6.89 -7.93 45.01
CA SER A 489 8.34 -7.81 45.16
C SER A 489 8.89 -6.43 44.78
N VAL A 490 8.05 -5.54 44.24
CA VAL A 490 8.48 -4.24 43.71
C VAL A 490 8.21 -3.12 44.69
N GLY A 491 9.25 -2.35 45.01
CA GLY A 491 9.12 -1.13 45.79
C GLY A 491 8.70 0.06 44.95
N ILE A 492 8.00 1.02 45.62
CA ILE A 492 7.62 2.26 44.93
C ILE A 492 8.75 3.29 44.86
N GLU A 493 9.71 3.19 45.81
CA GLU A 493 10.85 4.11 45.81
C GLU A 493 11.80 3.84 44.65
N GLY A 494 12.07 4.85 43.83
CA GLY A 494 12.91 4.75 42.64
C GLY A 494 12.30 3.91 41.52
N LEU A 495 10.97 3.69 41.57
CA LEU A 495 10.23 2.98 40.53
C LEU A 495 10.43 3.69 39.19
N LYS A 496 10.90 2.94 38.23
CA LYS A 496 10.92 3.32 36.84
C LYS A 496 10.48 2.12 36.00
N ILE A 497 9.43 2.31 35.21
CA ILE A 497 8.90 1.33 34.28
C ILE A 497 9.49 1.68 32.91
N PHE A 498 10.14 0.72 32.26
CA PHE A 498 10.77 0.92 30.95
C PHE A 498 9.86 0.48 29.81
N ASP A 499 9.18 -0.64 30.00
CA ASP A 499 8.21 -1.21 29.08
C ASP A 499 7.32 -2.24 29.81
N ASP A 500 6.57 -3.05 29.07
CA ASP A 500 5.68 -4.06 29.66
C ASP A 500 6.42 -5.22 30.33
N ASN A 501 7.71 -5.42 30.05
CA ASN A 501 8.48 -6.56 30.52
C ASN A 501 9.54 -6.18 31.56
N TYR A 502 10.03 -4.93 31.59
CA TYR A 502 11.13 -4.53 32.44
C TYR A 502 10.82 -3.27 33.27
N LEU A 503 11.15 -3.34 34.52
CA LEU A 503 11.07 -2.20 35.46
C LEU A 503 12.17 -2.27 36.52
N LYS A 504 12.38 -1.18 37.26
CA LYS A 504 13.27 -1.16 38.40
C LYS A 504 12.67 -0.41 39.58
N ASP A 505 13.18 -0.74 40.78
CA ASP A 505 13.09 0.10 41.96
C ASP A 505 14.49 0.52 42.42
N ASN A 506 14.63 1.03 43.66
CA ASN A 506 15.94 1.38 44.23
C ASN A 506 16.88 0.18 44.47
N LYS A 507 16.35 -1.05 44.46
CA LYS A 507 17.09 -2.25 44.88
C LYS A 507 17.39 -3.19 43.71
N ASN A 508 16.47 -3.36 42.79
CA ASN A 508 16.56 -4.38 41.74
C ASN A 508 16.04 -3.88 40.41
N VAL A 509 16.49 -4.54 39.36
CA VAL A 509 15.82 -4.58 38.04
C VAL A 509 15.01 -5.85 38.00
N TYR A 510 13.79 -5.77 37.46
CA TYR A 510 12.83 -6.85 37.40
C TYR A 510 12.42 -7.13 35.98
N GLU A 511 12.13 -8.38 35.73
CA GLU A 511 11.49 -8.89 34.51
C GLU A 511 10.08 -9.37 34.85
N ILE A 512 9.11 -8.95 34.05
CA ILE A 512 7.74 -9.47 34.03
C ILE A 512 7.64 -10.47 32.89
N TYR A 513 7.08 -11.62 33.14
CA TYR A 513 6.88 -12.66 32.15
C TYR A 513 5.59 -13.43 32.39
N THR A 514 5.01 -13.95 31.32
CA THR A 514 3.81 -14.79 31.36
C THR A 514 4.25 -16.24 31.37
N THR A 515 3.67 -17.04 32.27
CA THR A 515 3.90 -18.47 32.35
C THR A 515 3.00 -19.23 31.37
N ASP A 516 3.28 -20.51 31.11
CA ASP A 516 2.50 -21.37 30.20
C ASP A 516 1.01 -21.50 30.62
N ASP A 517 0.69 -21.26 31.90
CA ASP A 517 -0.67 -21.21 32.42
C ASP A 517 -1.26 -19.79 32.43
N GLU A 518 -0.74 -18.91 31.60
CA GLU A 518 -1.17 -17.51 31.36
C GLU A 518 -1.10 -16.60 32.61
N LYS A 519 -0.33 -17.00 33.63
CA LYS A 519 -0.14 -16.17 34.82
C LYS A 519 1.03 -15.22 34.65
N ILE A 520 0.81 -13.98 35.03
CA ILE A 520 1.82 -12.94 35.08
C ILE A 520 2.67 -13.17 36.31
N LYS A 521 3.98 -13.23 36.12
CA LYS A 521 4.97 -13.33 37.19
C LYS A 521 6.06 -12.28 37.04
N ILE A 522 6.66 -11.93 38.19
CA ILE A 522 7.77 -11.00 38.23
C ILE A 522 8.95 -11.64 38.98
N ARG A 523 10.15 -11.42 38.48
CA ARG A 523 11.39 -11.85 39.12
C ARG A 523 12.45 -10.77 39.07
N ALA A 524 13.21 -10.63 40.13
CA ALA A 524 14.42 -9.79 40.11
C ALA A 524 15.51 -10.48 39.28
N ILE A 525 16.16 -9.73 38.41
CA ILE A 525 17.27 -10.20 37.58
C ILE A 525 18.51 -10.35 38.47
N LYS A 526 18.96 -11.58 38.72
CA LYS A 526 20.09 -11.88 39.61
C LYS A 526 21.29 -12.54 38.88
N ASN A 527 21.09 -12.96 37.66
CA ASN A 527 22.10 -13.59 36.80
C ASN A 527 23.05 -12.61 36.13
N LEU A 528 22.73 -11.31 36.20
CA LEU A 528 23.54 -10.21 35.68
C LEU A 528 23.98 -9.29 36.81
N THR A 529 25.21 -8.76 36.69
CA THR A 529 25.68 -7.69 37.58
C THR A 529 25.27 -6.35 37.01
N ILE A 530 24.17 -5.80 37.53
CA ILE A 530 23.56 -4.54 37.04
C ILE A 530 23.77 -3.44 38.09
N ASP A 531 24.25 -2.28 37.68
CA ASP A 531 24.19 -1.08 38.52
C ASP A 531 22.77 -0.48 38.44
N VAL A 532 21.93 -0.81 39.40
CA VAL A 532 20.50 -0.46 39.40
C VAL A 532 20.27 1.05 39.31
N ALA A 533 21.14 1.83 39.95
CA ALA A 533 20.98 3.29 40.02
C ALA A 533 21.06 3.92 38.61
N SER A 534 22.03 3.48 37.79
CA SER A 534 22.27 4.00 36.47
C SER A 534 21.59 3.20 35.33
N PHE A 535 20.86 2.12 35.68
CA PHE A 535 20.19 1.30 34.69
C PHE A 535 19.07 2.06 33.98
N GLU A 536 19.13 2.10 32.65
CA GLU A 536 18.20 2.81 31.79
C GLU A 536 17.95 2.07 30.47
N ASN A 537 16.82 2.34 29.86
CA ASN A 537 16.49 1.93 28.49
C ASN A 537 17.14 2.94 27.54
N ILE A 538 17.76 2.45 26.47
CA ILE A 538 18.38 3.27 25.43
C ILE A 538 17.78 3.02 24.04
N LEU A 539 17.02 1.93 23.86
CA LEU A 539 16.17 1.68 22.72
C LEU A 539 15.04 0.74 23.17
N LYS A 540 13.82 1.26 23.22
CA LYS A 540 12.63 0.58 23.79
C LYS A 540 12.52 -0.88 23.36
N GLY A 541 12.43 -1.76 24.36
CA GLY A 541 12.27 -3.21 24.14
C GLY A 541 13.46 -3.92 23.51
N THR A 542 14.59 -3.23 23.28
CA THR A 542 15.74 -3.81 22.57
C THR A 542 17.04 -3.68 23.36
N PHE A 543 17.44 -2.45 23.70
CA PHE A 543 18.70 -2.20 24.40
C PHE A 543 18.52 -1.42 25.68
N TYR A 544 19.26 -1.85 26.69
CA TYR A 544 19.40 -1.20 27.99
C TYR A 544 20.87 -1.01 28.30
N LYS A 545 21.18 -0.10 29.21
CA LYS A 545 22.54 0.05 29.73
C LYS A 545 22.53 0.45 31.21
N ASP A 546 23.63 0.19 31.87
CA ASP A 546 24.03 0.88 33.06
C ASP A 546 25.40 1.56 32.83
N LYS A 547 25.99 2.17 33.84
CA LYS A 547 27.30 2.83 33.70
C LYS A 547 28.44 1.90 33.33
N ASN A 548 28.28 0.56 33.44
CA ASN A 548 29.33 -0.41 33.23
C ASN A 548 29.15 -1.28 31.99
N SER A 549 27.91 -1.46 31.56
CA SER A 549 27.56 -2.48 30.56
C SER A 549 26.34 -2.07 29.71
N VAL A 550 26.28 -2.64 28.51
CA VAL A 550 25.12 -2.62 27.62
C VAL A 550 24.46 -3.99 27.66
N TYR A 551 23.12 -3.98 27.60
CA TYR A 551 22.29 -5.19 27.63
C TYR A 551 21.33 -5.19 26.44
N TYR A 552 20.96 -6.37 25.95
CA TYR A 552 19.95 -6.54 24.91
C TYR A 552 18.90 -7.58 25.34
N VAL A 553 17.72 -7.50 24.76
CA VAL A 553 16.67 -8.49 24.97
C VAL A 553 16.81 -9.60 23.93
N GLU A 554 16.99 -10.82 24.40
CA GLU A 554 16.93 -12.00 23.54
C GLU A 554 15.54 -12.62 23.61
N VAL A 555 14.96 -12.85 22.42
CA VAL A 555 13.61 -13.43 22.28
C VAL A 555 13.77 -14.82 21.69
N ASP A 556 13.30 -15.85 22.43
CA ASP A 556 13.24 -17.23 21.98
C ASP A 556 11.80 -17.76 22.16
N GLY A 557 11.06 -17.82 21.05
CA GLY A 557 9.62 -18.07 21.07
C GLY A 557 8.87 -16.99 21.89
N ASN A 558 8.17 -17.41 22.92
CA ASN A 558 7.45 -16.52 23.86
C ASN A 558 8.30 -16.07 25.07
N LYS A 559 9.55 -16.51 25.14
CA LYS A 559 10.45 -16.20 26.25
C LYS A 559 11.35 -15.03 25.88
N GLN A 560 11.40 -14.03 26.75
CA GLN A 560 12.34 -12.90 26.67
C GLN A 560 13.35 -13.01 27.79
N GLU A 561 14.60 -12.67 27.53
CA GLU A 561 15.66 -12.66 28.54
C GLU A 561 16.62 -11.51 28.30
N LEU A 562 16.93 -10.74 29.35
CA LEU A 562 17.96 -9.72 29.29
C LEU A 562 19.35 -10.35 29.33
N LYS A 563 20.17 -10.03 28.31
CA LYS A 563 21.56 -10.51 28.19
C LYS A 563 22.53 -9.36 28.05
N LYS A 564 23.74 -9.54 28.56
CA LYS A 564 24.82 -8.57 28.41
C LYS A 564 25.37 -8.62 26.97
N LEU A 565 25.57 -7.44 26.38
CA LEU A 565 26.31 -7.30 25.13
C LEU A 565 27.81 -7.24 25.42
N GLU A 566 28.50 -8.36 25.24
CA GLU A 566 29.90 -8.49 25.63
C GLU A 566 30.81 -7.57 24.81
N GLY A 567 31.70 -6.86 25.51
CA GLY A 567 32.67 -5.96 24.89
C GLY A 567 32.15 -4.60 24.50
N ALA A 568 30.86 -4.31 24.68
CA ALA A 568 30.28 -3.01 24.38
C ALA A 568 30.68 -1.98 25.45
N ASP A 569 31.08 -0.78 25.01
CA ASP A 569 31.41 0.35 25.86
C ASP A 569 30.15 1.16 26.16
N ALA A 570 29.64 1.08 27.38
CA ALA A 570 28.36 1.68 27.77
C ALA A 570 28.33 3.22 27.67
N ASP A 571 29.46 3.88 27.82
CA ASP A 571 29.55 5.36 27.81
C ASP A 571 29.37 5.91 26.39
N THR A 572 29.83 5.15 25.36
CA THR A 572 29.83 5.60 23.99
C THR A 572 28.90 4.81 23.06
N PHE A 573 28.14 3.86 23.62
CA PHE A 573 27.24 3.04 22.86
C PHE A 573 26.07 3.85 22.27
N GLU A 574 25.92 3.78 20.98
CA GLU A 574 24.84 4.38 20.18
C GLU A 574 24.01 3.25 19.59
N PRO A 575 22.75 3.05 20.04
CA PRO A 575 21.88 2.00 19.51
C PRO A 575 21.33 2.34 18.12
N GLY A 576 21.06 1.34 17.29
CA GLY A 576 20.49 1.47 15.96
C GLY A 576 20.38 0.12 15.26
N ILE A 577 19.99 0.09 14.00
CA ILE A 577 20.07 -1.12 13.16
C ILE A 577 21.51 -1.62 13.14
N PHE A 578 22.44 -0.70 12.88
CA PHE A 578 23.85 -0.86 13.21
C PHE A 578 24.12 -0.04 14.45
N SER A 579 24.33 -0.71 15.56
CA SER A 579 24.79 -0.07 16.79
C SER A 579 26.30 0.08 16.75
N LYS A 580 26.82 1.08 17.46
CA LYS A 580 28.29 1.26 17.56
C LYS A 580 28.67 1.87 18.90
N ASP A 581 29.88 1.62 19.29
CA ASP A 581 30.59 2.34 20.34
C ASP A 581 31.94 2.87 19.82
N LYS A 582 32.77 3.41 20.69
CA LYS A 582 34.12 3.89 20.27
C LYS A 582 35.04 2.81 19.73
N ASN A 583 34.77 1.52 20.01
CA ASN A 583 35.64 0.39 19.69
C ASN A 583 35.10 -0.51 18.60
N SER A 584 33.79 -0.63 18.44
CA SER A 584 33.14 -1.69 17.66
C SER A 584 31.85 -1.22 16.97
N VAL A 585 31.48 -1.94 15.93
CA VAL A 585 30.20 -1.85 15.24
C VAL A 585 29.44 -3.16 15.46
N TYR A 586 28.14 -3.05 15.67
CA TYR A 586 27.24 -4.18 15.92
C TYR A 586 26.07 -4.14 14.93
N VAL A 587 25.62 -5.30 14.47
CA VAL A 587 24.38 -5.45 13.73
C VAL A 587 23.45 -6.33 14.53
N GLU A 588 22.23 -5.86 14.79
CA GLU A 588 21.35 -6.46 15.79
C GLU A 588 22.11 -6.58 17.16
N LYS A 589 22.49 -7.77 17.58
CA LYS A 589 23.24 -8.06 18.81
C LYS A 589 24.66 -8.61 18.56
N GLN A 590 25.03 -8.75 17.28
CA GLN A 590 26.31 -9.35 16.87
C GLN A 590 27.35 -8.26 16.60
N ARG A 591 28.52 -8.38 17.22
CA ARG A 591 29.68 -7.57 16.88
C ARG A 591 30.20 -7.93 15.48
N LEU A 592 30.42 -6.91 14.66
CA LEU A 592 31.01 -7.08 13.32
C LEU A 592 32.55 -7.09 13.44
N GLU A 593 33.12 -8.28 13.34
CA GLU A 593 34.58 -8.43 13.46
C GLU A 593 35.31 -7.77 12.29
N GLY A 594 36.34 -6.99 12.59
CA GLY A 594 37.17 -6.31 11.61
C GLY A 594 36.60 -4.99 11.06
N VAL A 595 35.40 -4.60 11.47
CA VAL A 595 34.78 -3.32 11.07
C VAL A 595 35.08 -2.27 12.15
N SER A 596 35.67 -1.16 11.74
CA SER A 596 35.97 -0.05 12.64
C SER A 596 34.77 0.92 12.75
N PRO A 597 34.45 1.43 13.96
CA PRO A 597 33.44 2.47 14.09
C PRO A 597 33.87 3.82 13.51
N LYS A 598 35.18 4.03 13.32
CA LYS A 598 35.71 5.24 12.71
C LYS A 598 35.39 5.26 11.21
N GLY A 599 34.68 6.30 10.77
CA GLY A 599 34.28 6.45 9.36
C GLY A 599 33.26 5.39 8.90
N PHE A 600 32.59 4.74 9.85
CA PHE A 600 31.53 3.79 9.55
C PHE A 600 30.36 4.48 8.86
N GLU A 601 29.99 3.98 7.70
CA GLU A 601 28.85 4.43 6.91
C GLU A 601 28.22 3.24 6.18
N ILE A 602 26.90 3.30 6.00
CA ILE A 602 26.13 2.36 5.17
C ILE A 602 26.10 2.93 3.77
N LEU A 603 26.41 2.12 2.79
CA LEU A 603 26.55 2.56 1.41
C LEU A 603 25.30 2.33 0.56
N ASP A 604 24.45 1.35 0.92
CA ASP A 604 23.26 1.00 0.13
C ASP A 604 21.99 0.86 0.98
N ASN A 605 20.83 1.03 0.35
CA ASN A 605 19.54 0.92 1.02
C ASN A 605 19.16 -0.54 1.40
N ASP A 606 19.81 -1.52 0.79
CA ASP A 606 19.61 -2.95 1.08
C ASP A 606 20.41 -3.41 2.31
N LEU A 607 21.23 -2.51 2.88
CA LEU A 607 22.10 -2.75 4.04
C LEU A 607 23.15 -3.84 3.82
N ASN A 608 23.51 -4.09 2.56
CA ASN A 608 24.51 -5.10 2.21
C ASN A 608 25.94 -4.54 2.16
N PHE A 609 26.09 -3.25 1.81
CA PHE A 609 27.39 -2.60 1.71
C PHE A 609 27.58 -1.61 2.85
N ILE A 610 28.65 -1.80 3.58
CA ILE A 610 29.10 -0.87 4.63
C ILE A 610 30.57 -0.51 4.39
N LYS A 611 31.00 0.64 4.87
CA LYS A 611 32.42 1.02 4.88
C LYS A 611 32.85 1.51 6.25
N ASP A 612 34.16 1.43 6.49
CA ASP A 612 34.83 2.17 7.54
C ASP A 612 35.82 3.17 6.93
N TYR A 613 36.68 3.77 7.72
CA TYR A 613 37.67 4.74 7.24
C TYR A 613 38.67 4.16 6.22
N LYS A 614 38.79 2.85 6.09
CA LYS A 614 39.80 2.16 5.32
C LYS A 614 39.27 1.14 4.31
N ASN A 615 38.20 0.43 4.66
CA ASN A 615 37.70 -0.71 3.93
C ASN A 615 36.24 -0.54 3.54
N VAL A 616 35.84 -1.23 2.50
CA VAL A 616 34.43 -1.50 2.16
C VAL A 616 34.16 -2.98 2.43
N PHE A 617 33.00 -3.26 3.01
CA PHE A 617 32.57 -4.63 3.34
C PHE A 617 31.24 -4.93 2.67
N TYR A 618 31.08 -6.18 2.27
CA TYR A 618 29.80 -6.77 1.94
C TYR A 618 29.35 -7.63 3.12
N LEU A 619 28.13 -7.44 3.60
CA LEU A 619 27.57 -8.22 4.69
C LEU A 619 26.91 -9.47 4.13
N ASP A 620 27.58 -10.57 4.31
CA ASP A 620 27.07 -11.89 3.97
C ASP A 620 26.39 -12.53 5.19
N ARG A 621 25.54 -13.53 4.99
CA ARG A 621 24.99 -14.33 6.07
C ARG A 621 25.64 -15.71 6.08
N ALA A 622 25.95 -16.19 7.28
CA ALA A 622 26.41 -17.55 7.49
C ALA A 622 25.33 -18.57 7.10
N GLU A 623 25.68 -19.87 7.05
CA GLU A 623 24.77 -20.98 6.74
C GLU A 623 23.58 -21.06 7.70
N ASP A 624 23.73 -20.55 8.94
CA ASP A 624 22.66 -20.46 9.95
C ASP A 624 21.57 -19.42 9.58
N GLY A 625 21.81 -18.59 8.55
CA GLY A 625 20.94 -17.51 8.10
C GLY A 625 20.77 -16.36 9.11
N ILE A 626 21.48 -16.39 10.24
CA ILE A 626 21.37 -15.48 11.37
C ILE A 626 22.65 -14.64 11.51
N THR A 627 23.82 -15.29 11.45
CA THR A 627 25.13 -14.65 11.69
C THR A 627 25.55 -13.81 10.48
N PHE A 628 25.93 -12.56 10.73
CA PHE A 628 26.48 -11.67 9.69
C PHE A 628 27.99 -11.79 9.61
N ILE A 629 28.49 -11.93 8.40
CA ILE A 629 29.93 -12.02 8.11
C ILE A 629 30.31 -10.81 7.26
N PRO A 630 31.08 -9.83 7.81
CA PRO A 630 31.59 -8.72 7.04
C PRO A 630 32.76 -9.19 6.19
N ARG A 631 32.57 -9.25 4.85
CA ARG A 631 33.62 -9.62 3.90
C ARG A 631 34.26 -8.39 3.31
N VAL A 632 35.57 -8.21 3.55
CA VAL A 632 36.35 -7.11 2.98
C VAL A 632 36.38 -7.24 1.46
N GLN A 633 35.98 -6.17 0.77
CA GLN A 633 35.96 -6.10 -0.68
C GLN A 633 37.30 -5.57 -1.25
N ASN A 634 37.61 -5.96 -2.48
CA ASN A 634 38.79 -5.40 -3.17
C ASN A 634 38.45 -3.98 -3.65
N THR A 635 39.08 -3.00 -3.04
CA THR A 635 38.93 -1.57 -3.32
C THR A 635 40.21 -0.94 -3.84
N GLU A 636 41.03 -1.69 -4.60
CA GLU A 636 42.25 -1.14 -5.19
C GLU A 636 41.91 0.05 -6.10
N GLY A 637 42.49 1.21 -5.80
CA GLY A 637 42.27 2.45 -6.53
C GLY A 637 41.01 3.20 -6.19
N VAL A 638 40.21 2.75 -5.17
CA VAL A 638 39.02 3.43 -4.66
C VAL A 638 39.41 4.36 -3.50
N ASP A 639 38.95 5.61 -3.55
CA ASP A 639 39.03 6.51 -2.40
C ASP A 639 37.86 6.22 -1.46
N VAL A 640 38.08 5.30 -0.52
CA VAL A 640 37.05 4.83 0.41
C VAL A 640 36.43 5.97 1.25
N ALA A 641 37.23 6.98 1.58
CA ALA A 641 36.76 8.11 2.39
C ALA A 641 35.65 8.93 1.71
N THR A 642 35.70 9.00 0.37
CA THR A 642 34.70 9.75 -0.43
C THR A 642 33.77 8.86 -1.24
N LEU A 643 33.81 7.55 -1.02
CA LEU A 643 32.96 6.59 -1.71
C LEU A 643 31.50 6.73 -1.25
N GLU A 644 30.61 6.88 -2.20
CA GLU A 644 29.15 6.95 -1.99
C GLU A 644 28.41 6.09 -3.01
N SER A 645 27.22 5.62 -2.67
CA SER A 645 26.32 4.95 -3.61
C SER A 645 25.68 5.98 -4.54
N VAL A 646 25.61 5.62 -5.83
CA VAL A 646 24.81 6.38 -6.82
C VAL A 646 23.41 5.79 -6.94
N GLY A 647 23.30 4.48 -6.77
CA GLY A 647 22.04 3.74 -6.88
C GLY A 647 22.22 2.36 -7.48
N LYS A 648 21.10 1.68 -7.67
CA LYS A 648 21.03 0.32 -8.18
C LYS A 648 20.14 0.27 -9.42
N SER A 649 20.69 -0.26 -10.51
CA SER A 649 19.87 -0.65 -11.66
C SER A 649 19.32 -2.07 -11.46
N ALA A 650 18.48 -2.55 -12.36
CA ALA A 650 17.99 -3.94 -12.32
C ALA A 650 19.12 -4.98 -12.28
N PHE A 651 20.35 -4.61 -12.68
CA PHE A 651 21.45 -5.54 -12.90
C PHE A 651 22.69 -5.29 -12.06
N LYS A 652 22.97 -4.04 -11.64
CA LYS A 652 24.24 -3.65 -11.04
C LYS A 652 24.09 -2.52 -10.02
N ASP A 653 24.95 -2.53 -9.02
CA ASP A 653 25.12 -1.46 -8.06
C ASP A 653 26.19 -0.49 -8.56
N TYR A 654 25.89 0.81 -8.48
CA TYR A 654 26.78 1.90 -8.91
C TYR A 654 27.26 2.69 -7.71
N PHE A 655 28.57 2.92 -7.67
CA PHE A 655 29.22 3.74 -6.64
C PHE A 655 30.10 4.80 -7.31
N LYS A 656 30.41 5.87 -6.60
CA LYS A 656 31.39 6.85 -7.01
C LYS A 656 32.20 7.36 -5.84
N ASP A 657 33.43 7.73 -6.12
CA ASP A 657 34.26 8.53 -5.23
C ASP A 657 34.58 9.90 -5.90
N LYS A 658 35.36 10.74 -5.27
CA LYS A 658 35.72 12.06 -5.85
C LYS A 658 36.46 11.97 -7.22
N ASN A 659 37.03 10.81 -7.57
CA ASN A 659 37.88 10.62 -8.73
C ASN A 659 37.20 9.77 -9.82
N ASN A 660 36.37 8.80 -9.46
CA ASN A 660 35.91 7.75 -10.38
C ASN A 660 34.48 7.30 -10.07
N VAL A 661 33.89 6.64 -11.05
CA VAL A 661 32.63 5.88 -10.91
C VAL A 661 32.96 4.40 -11.01
N TYR A 662 32.26 3.58 -10.23
CA TYR A 662 32.47 2.13 -10.13
C TYR A 662 31.16 1.38 -10.30
N ILE A 663 31.27 0.16 -10.81
CA ILE A 663 30.19 -0.82 -10.87
C ILE A 663 30.61 -2.02 -10.03
N VAL A 664 29.70 -2.52 -9.25
CA VAL A 664 29.89 -3.79 -8.53
C VAL A 664 29.17 -4.90 -9.27
N ALA A 665 29.89 -5.91 -9.67
CA ALA A 665 29.36 -7.10 -10.31
C ALA A 665 29.23 -8.21 -9.28
N ASN A 666 28.02 -8.80 -9.19
CA ASN A 666 27.81 -10.07 -8.49
C ASN A 666 28.35 -11.21 -9.38
N GLU A 667 29.58 -11.56 -9.24
CA GLU A 667 30.07 -12.85 -9.72
C GLU A 667 29.56 -13.93 -8.76
N ARG A 668 28.34 -14.41 -8.97
CA ARG A 668 27.91 -15.70 -8.43
C ARG A 668 28.70 -16.77 -9.16
N LEU A 669 29.86 -17.10 -8.62
CA LEU A 669 30.50 -18.37 -8.94
C LEU A 669 29.61 -19.47 -8.36
N ILE A 670 28.87 -20.13 -9.25
CA ILE A 670 28.20 -21.39 -8.95
C ILE A 670 29.29 -22.43 -8.74
N SER A 671 29.82 -22.54 -7.55
CA SER A 671 30.53 -23.70 -7.07
C SER A 671 29.78 -24.26 -5.86
N THR A 672 29.55 -25.53 -5.89
CA THR A 672 28.74 -26.30 -4.93
C THR A 672 29.38 -26.39 -3.53
N ASP A 673 30.49 -25.73 -3.27
CA ASP A 673 31.18 -25.75 -1.99
C ASP A 673 31.68 -24.34 -1.63
N SER A 674 31.05 -23.79 -0.58
CA SER A 674 31.36 -22.53 0.11
C SER A 674 31.15 -21.23 -0.69
N ILE A 675 30.21 -20.43 -0.21
CA ILE A 675 29.84 -19.08 -0.62
C ILE A 675 31.04 -18.14 -0.35
N ASN A 676 31.89 -17.96 -1.34
CA ASN A 676 32.97 -16.99 -1.31
C ASN A 676 32.66 -15.87 -2.31
N THR A 677 31.70 -14.99 -1.96
CA THR A 677 31.33 -13.85 -2.80
C THR A 677 32.36 -12.74 -2.64
N LYS A 678 33.37 -12.76 -3.49
CA LYS A 678 34.29 -11.62 -3.66
C LYS A 678 33.66 -10.69 -4.68
N LEU A 679 33.22 -9.52 -4.25
CA LEU A 679 32.71 -8.48 -5.13
C LEU A 679 33.89 -7.56 -5.51
N ASN A 680 34.02 -7.24 -6.78
CA ASN A 680 35.03 -6.31 -7.27
C ASN A 680 34.40 -5.00 -7.71
N PHE A 681 35.06 -3.90 -7.36
CA PHE A 681 34.72 -2.56 -7.83
C PHE A 681 35.39 -2.32 -9.19
N TYR A 682 34.63 -2.47 -10.27
CA TYR A 682 35.11 -2.20 -11.61
C TYR A 682 34.93 -0.73 -11.96
N LYS A 683 36.04 -0.07 -12.28
CA LYS A 683 36.02 1.34 -12.71
C LYS A 683 35.25 1.51 -14.01
N LEU A 684 34.29 2.39 -14.03
CA LEU A 684 33.56 2.79 -15.24
C LEU A 684 34.40 3.79 -16.03
N ILE A 685 35.06 3.30 -17.06
CA ILE A 685 36.06 4.07 -17.78
C ILE A 685 35.44 5.28 -18.50
N GLY A 686 35.97 6.46 -18.21
CA GLY A 686 35.59 7.71 -18.85
C GLY A 686 34.33 8.39 -18.25
N ALA A 687 33.76 7.83 -17.17
CA ALA A 687 32.67 8.45 -16.45
C ALA A 687 33.18 9.62 -15.58
N ASN A 688 32.43 10.71 -15.58
CA ASN A 688 32.71 11.89 -14.76
C ASN A 688 31.95 11.79 -13.44
N PRO A 689 32.62 11.53 -12.29
CA PRO A 689 31.90 11.31 -11.02
C PRO A 689 31.12 12.54 -10.52
N LYS A 690 31.48 13.74 -10.96
CA LYS A 690 30.81 14.98 -10.54
C LYS A 690 29.42 15.14 -11.14
N THR A 691 29.20 14.57 -12.33
CA THR A 691 27.96 14.72 -13.08
C THR A 691 27.27 13.37 -13.33
N PHE A 692 27.84 12.29 -12.80
CA PHE A 692 27.29 10.94 -13.00
C PHE A 692 26.04 10.73 -12.17
N GLU A 693 25.00 10.30 -12.84
CA GLU A 693 23.70 9.91 -12.27
C GLU A 693 23.20 8.62 -12.91
N LEU A 694 22.34 7.92 -12.20
CA LEU A 694 21.62 6.75 -12.70
C LEU A 694 20.22 7.18 -13.13
N ILE A 695 19.81 6.80 -14.34
CA ILE A 695 18.46 6.96 -14.88
C ILE A 695 17.97 5.58 -15.22
N ASP A 696 17.01 5.07 -14.47
CA ASP A 696 16.49 3.70 -14.58
C ASP A 696 17.62 2.66 -14.67
N ASN A 697 17.86 2.10 -15.84
CA ASN A 697 18.90 1.08 -16.05
C ASN A 697 20.22 1.64 -16.63
N PHE A 698 20.29 2.95 -16.83
CA PHE A 698 21.42 3.59 -17.50
C PHE A 698 22.16 4.55 -16.58
N GLY A 699 23.48 4.47 -16.59
CA GLY A 699 24.31 5.53 -16.04
C GLY A 699 24.55 6.62 -17.07
N LYS A 700 24.55 7.89 -16.67
CA LYS A 700 24.98 8.97 -17.55
C LYS A 700 25.78 10.04 -16.82
N ASP A 701 26.64 10.72 -17.55
CA ASP A 701 27.31 11.95 -17.13
C ASP A 701 26.99 13.10 -18.13
N ASP A 702 27.65 14.23 -17.97
CA ASP A 702 27.46 15.39 -18.85
C ASP A 702 27.81 15.14 -20.33
N LYS A 703 28.48 14.04 -20.67
CA LYS A 703 28.98 13.73 -22.01
C LYS A 703 28.62 12.36 -22.53
N ASN A 704 28.38 11.41 -21.67
CA ASN A 704 28.29 10.01 -22.04
C ASN A 704 27.10 9.32 -21.39
N VAL A 705 26.60 8.29 -22.06
CA VAL A 705 25.61 7.34 -21.51
C VAL A 705 26.27 5.97 -21.43
N TYR A 706 25.94 5.25 -20.37
CA TYR A 706 26.47 3.92 -20.06
C TYR A 706 25.34 2.94 -19.83
N PHE A 707 25.49 1.75 -20.33
CA PHE A 707 24.64 0.61 -19.99
C PHE A 707 25.53 -0.48 -19.41
N LEU A 708 25.24 -0.90 -18.17
CA LEU A 708 26.18 -1.73 -17.42
C LEU A 708 27.57 -1.07 -17.35
N ASP A 709 28.61 -1.81 -17.69
CA ASP A 709 30.02 -1.34 -17.69
C ASP A 709 30.45 -0.69 -19.03
N LYS A 710 29.55 -0.59 -20.00
CA LYS A 710 29.89 -0.15 -21.36
C LYS A 710 29.37 1.24 -21.68
N LYS A 711 30.27 2.08 -22.18
CA LYS A 711 29.91 3.37 -22.78
C LYS A 711 29.15 3.15 -24.09
N LEU A 712 27.96 3.72 -24.21
CA LEU A 712 27.18 3.69 -25.44
C LEU A 712 27.72 4.71 -26.45
N LYS A 713 28.11 4.21 -27.64
CA LYS A 713 28.65 5.08 -28.71
C LYS A 713 27.50 5.73 -29.50
N GLY A 714 27.67 7.03 -29.83
CA GLY A 714 26.75 7.75 -30.71
C GLY A 714 25.50 8.27 -30.04
N ILE A 715 25.35 8.14 -28.73
CA ILE A 715 24.25 8.66 -27.93
C ILE A 715 24.62 10.03 -27.35
N ASP A 716 23.74 11.01 -27.51
CA ASP A 716 23.89 12.33 -26.90
C ASP A 716 23.32 12.33 -25.46
N ALA A 717 24.21 12.43 -24.49
CA ALA A 717 23.82 12.35 -23.06
C ALA A 717 22.86 13.45 -22.61
N LYS A 718 22.88 14.62 -23.25
CA LYS A 718 22.03 15.76 -22.85
C LYS A 718 20.56 15.58 -23.21
N THR A 719 20.31 14.84 -24.28
CA THR A 719 18.96 14.61 -24.81
C THR A 719 18.55 13.15 -24.74
N PHE A 720 19.31 12.36 -23.99
CA PHE A 720 19.04 10.94 -23.76
C PHE A 720 17.73 10.73 -23.00
N GLU A 721 16.94 9.77 -23.49
CA GLU A 721 15.70 9.31 -22.85
C GLU A 721 15.59 7.80 -23.07
N GLU A 722 15.36 7.06 -21.98
CA GLU A 722 15.01 5.63 -22.04
C GLU A 722 13.55 5.50 -22.48
N ILE A 723 13.27 4.67 -23.48
CA ILE A 723 11.91 4.34 -23.93
C ILE A 723 11.51 2.95 -23.43
N SER A 724 12.47 2.03 -23.48
CA SER A 724 12.35 0.69 -22.91
C SER A 724 13.76 0.15 -22.68
N PHE A 725 13.85 -0.96 -21.97
CA PHE A 725 15.09 -1.64 -21.64
C PHE A 725 16.13 -1.72 -22.77
N ASN A 726 15.70 -1.89 -24.02
CA ASN A 726 16.59 -2.00 -25.18
C ASN A 726 16.40 -0.92 -26.25
N ILE A 727 15.52 0.04 -26.04
CA ILE A 727 15.27 1.16 -26.96
C ILE A 727 15.43 2.47 -26.23
N VAL A 728 16.33 3.30 -26.75
CA VAL A 728 16.59 4.64 -26.23
C VAL A 728 16.51 5.67 -27.34
N LYS A 729 16.22 6.92 -27.01
CA LYS A 729 16.23 8.01 -27.97
C LYS A 729 17.11 9.16 -27.52
N ASP A 730 17.59 9.93 -28.47
CA ASP A 730 18.24 11.20 -28.26
C ASP A 730 17.95 12.15 -29.45
N LYS A 731 18.54 13.33 -29.50
CA LYS A 731 18.38 14.28 -30.61
C LYS A 731 18.82 13.70 -31.98
N ASN A 732 19.68 12.67 -31.99
CA ASN A 732 20.22 12.07 -33.22
C ASN A 732 19.34 10.94 -33.76
N GLY A 733 18.38 10.44 -32.99
CA GLY A 733 17.46 9.41 -33.44
C GLY A 733 17.01 8.43 -32.36
N LEU A 734 16.41 7.36 -32.83
CA LEU A 734 16.02 6.21 -32.05
C LEU A 734 17.10 5.13 -32.16
N HIS A 735 17.56 4.61 -31.04
CA HIS A 735 18.65 3.64 -30.98
C HIS A 735 18.19 2.36 -30.32
N ILE A 736 18.61 1.23 -30.84
CA ILE A 736 18.41 -0.07 -30.22
C ILE A 736 19.72 -0.64 -29.70
N LEU A 737 19.64 -1.24 -28.53
CA LEU A 737 20.76 -1.92 -27.87
C LEU A 737 20.77 -3.39 -28.30
N LEU A 738 21.90 -3.84 -28.81
CA LEU A 738 22.12 -5.21 -29.26
C LEU A 738 23.16 -5.88 -28.37
N ASN A 739 22.79 -6.99 -27.75
CA ASN A 739 23.76 -7.86 -27.07
C ASN A 739 24.56 -8.63 -28.12
N SER A 740 25.87 -8.63 -27.99
CA SER A 740 26.77 -9.47 -28.80
C SER A 740 27.64 -10.30 -27.84
N ASP A 741 27.60 -11.60 -28.00
CA ASP A 741 28.19 -12.59 -27.08
C ASP A 741 29.69 -12.41 -26.77
N ASP A 742 30.47 -11.80 -27.68
CA ASP A 742 31.92 -11.61 -27.50
C ASP A 742 32.40 -10.15 -27.50
N SER A 743 31.60 -9.19 -27.90
CA SER A 743 32.08 -7.80 -28.14
C SER A 743 31.35 -6.74 -27.29
N GLY A 744 30.47 -7.16 -26.41
CA GLY A 744 29.69 -6.26 -25.56
C GLY A 744 28.48 -5.63 -26.28
N ILE A 745 27.90 -4.60 -25.65
CA ILE A 745 26.68 -3.95 -26.13
C ILE A 745 27.00 -2.99 -27.26
N LYS A 746 26.30 -3.15 -28.37
CA LYS A 746 26.37 -2.24 -29.52
C LYS A 746 25.07 -1.46 -29.65
N THR A 747 25.17 -0.20 -30.04
CA THR A 747 24.02 0.63 -30.40
C THR A 747 23.84 0.68 -31.89
N ARG A 748 22.61 0.55 -32.37
CA ARG A 748 22.27 0.73 -33.77
C ARG A 748 21.20 1.79 -33.88
N ASN A 749 21.44 2.86 -34.62
CA ASN A 749 20.43 3.87 -34.95
C ASN A 749 19.37 3.27 -35.88
N LEU A 750 18.11 3.36 -35.49
CA LEU A 750 16.98 2.89 -36.28
C LEU A 750 16.54 3.99 -37.24
N LYS A 751 16.74 3.77 -38.53
CA LYS A 751 16.27 4.67 -39.58
C LYS A 751 14.88 4.25 -40.02
N ILE A 752 13.84 4.88 -39.45
CA ILE A 752 12.44 4.59 -39.72
C ILE A 752 11.84 5.77 -40.49
N SER A 753 11.31 5.50 -41.65
CA SER A 753 10.66 6.53 -42.48
C SER A 753 9.40 7.04 -41.83
N GLY A 754 9.29 8.37 -41.67
CA GLY A 754 8.10 9.01 -41.09
C GLY A 754 8.02 9.00 -39.58
N LEU A 755 9.07 8.53 -38.87
CA LEU A 755 9.15 8.56 -37.42
C LEU A 755 9.17 9.99 -36.87
N ASP A 756 8.30 10.29 -35.94
CA ASP A 756 8.32 11.52 -35.15
C ASP A 756 8.89 11.22 -33.76
N LEU A 757 10.17 11.49 -33.57
CA LEU A 757 10.87 11.24 -32.31
C LEU A 757 10.27 11.98 -31.11
N LYS A 758 9.68 13.14 -31.32
CA LYS A 758 9.16 13.97 -30.23
C LYS A 758 7.96 13.33 -29.55
N THR A 759 7.13 12.65 -30.33
CA THR A 759 5.90 12.01 -29.86
C THR A 759 6.01 10.50 -29.72
N PHE A 760 7.19 9.93 -30.01
CA PHE A 760 7.44 8.49 -29.92
C PHE A 760 7.40 8.02 -28.46
N LYS A 761 6.55 7.05 -28.19
CA LYS A 761 6.38 6.47 -26.85
C LYS A 761 6.10 4.97 -26.92
N LYS A 762 6.41 4.27 -25.82
CA LYS A 762 6.05 2.87 -25.61
C LYS A 762 4.53 2.76 -25.38
N LEU A 763 3.94 1.71 -25.94
CA LEU A 763 2.70 1.08 -25.52
C LEU A 763 3.07 -0.21 -24.76
N GLU A 764 2.09 -1.07 -24.52
CA GLU A 764 2.36 -2.36 -23.87
C GLU A 764 2.82 -3.44 -24.86
N ASN A 765 3.35 -4.55 -24.35
CA ASN A 765 3.59 -5.80 -25.07
C ASN A 765 4.40 -5.65 -26.39
N GLY A 766 5.40 -4.79 -26.38
CA GLY A 766 6.29 -4.59 -27.55
C GLY A 766 5.76 -3.64 -28.61
N TYR A 767 4.61 -3.01 -28.38
CA TYR A 767 4.06 -1.98 -29.26
C TYR A 767 4.56 -0.58 -28.87
N TYR A 768 4.65 0.29 -29.88
CA TYR A 768 5.06 1.69 -29.76
C TYR A 768 4.23 2.55 -30.70
N LYS A 769 4.09 3.83 -30.39
CA LYS A 769 3.46 4.79 -31.30
C LYS A 769 4.15 6.14 -31.31
N ASP A 770 3.98 6.84 -32.42
CA ASP A 770 4.17 8.29 -32.49
C ASP A 770 2.87 8.93 -33.05
N LYS A 771 2.90 10.21 -33.33
CA LYS A 771 1.73 10.91 -33.90
C LYS A 771 1.35 10.44 -35.32
N ASN A 772 2.23 9.72 -36.01
CA ASN A 772 2.05 9.34 -37.42
C ASN A 772 1.76 7.86 -37.59
N ASN A 773 2.33 6.99 -36.73
CA ASN A 773 2.33 5.54 -36.95
C ASN A 773 2.29 4.73 -35.64
N ILE A 774 1.89 3.47 -35.79
CA ILE A 774 2.06 2.41 -34.78
C ILE A 774 3.22 1.51 -35.21
N TYR A 775 3.99 1.04 -34.24
CA TYR A 775 5.15 0.20 -34.45
C TYR A 775 5.12 -1.02 -33.53
N TYR A 776 5.78 -2.09 -33.95
CA TYR A 776 6.03 -3.28 -33.14
C TYR A 776 7.52 -3.63 -33.17
N ASN A 777 8.08 -3.95 -32.00
CA ASN A 777 9.48 -4.41 -31.89
C ASN A 777 9.55 -5.93 -32.03
N LEU A 778 10.08 -6.37 -33.17
CA LEU A 778 10.31 -7.78 -33.45
C LEU A 778 11.80 -8.00 -33.73
N ASP A 779 12.45 -8.89 -32.98
CA ASP A 779 13.89 -9.24 -33.14
C ASP A 779 14.81 -8.00 -33.20
N ASN A 780 14.58 -7.09 -32.26
CA ASN A 780 15.36 -5.83 -32.21
C ASN A 780 15.23 -4.96 -33.48
N ASN A 781 14.12 -5.05 -34.19
CA ASN A 781 13.73 -4.13 -35.26
C ASN A 781 12.32 -3.59 -35.00
N LEU A 782 12.14 -2.32 -35.26
CA LEU A 782 10.84 -1.66 -35.20
C LEU A 782 10.19 -1.68 -36.60
N TYR A 783 9.08 -2.35 -36.68
CA TYR A 783 8.27 -2.44 -37.91
C TYR A 783 7.02 -1.59 -37.77
N THR A 784 6.75 -0.77 -38.77
CA THR A 784 5.52 0.01 -38.85
C THR A 784 4.36 -0.93 -39.15
N ILE A 785 3.28 -0.82 -38.37
CA ILE A 785 2.03 -1.53 -38.65
C ILE A 785 1.25 -0.75 -39.71
N LYS A 786 1.20 -1.32 -40.88
CA LYS A 786 0.56 -0.66 -42.04
C LYS A 786 -0.96 -0.57 -41.86
N ASN A 787 -1.53 0.60 -42.18
CA ASN A 787 -2.97 0.87 -42.18
C ASN A 787 -3.66 0.73 -40.81
N ALA A 788 -2.95 0.76 -39.73
CA ALA A 788 -3.52 0.84 -38.38
C ALA A 788 -4.15 2.23 -38.15
N ASP A 789 -5.35 2.25 -37.59
CA ASP A 789 -6.00 3.50 -37.20
C ASP A 789 -5.45 3.97 -35.86
N LEU A 790 -4.64 5.01 -35.90
CA LEU A 790 -3.92 5.56 -34.75
C LEU A 790 -4.82 6.00 -33.59
N ALA A 791 -6.03 6.47 -33.94
CA ALA A 791 -6.96 7.02 -32.96
C ALA A 791 -7.68 5.92 -32.13
N THR A 792 -7.79 4.73 -32.72
CA THR A 792 -8.54 3.63 -32.11
C THR A 792 -7.67 2.39 -31.85
N PHE A 793 -6.35 2.51 -32.04
CA PHE A 793 -5.45 1.39 -31.80
C PHE A 793 -5.26 1.15 -30.29
N GLU A 794 -5.53 -0.07 -29.89
CA GLU A 794 -5.37 -0.53 -28.50
C GLU A 794 -4.64 -1.88 -28.45
N VAL A 795 -3.79 -2.05 -27.45
CA VAL A 795 -3.13 -3.33 -27.15
C VAL A 795 -4.01 -4.06 -26.14
N LEU A 796 -4.30 -5.33 -26.42
CA LEU A 796 -5.19 -6.11 -25.58
C LEU A 796 -4.38 -6.90 -24.54
N ASN A 797 -4.80 -6.83 -23.29
CA ASN A 797 -4.27 -7.67 -22.23
C ASN A 797 -4.91 -9.06 -22.31
N SER A 798 -4.07 -10.09 -22.36
CA SER A 798 -4.57 -11.46 -22.30
C SER A 798 -4.97 -11.79 -20.86
N PRO A 799 -6.20 -12.23 -20.59
CA PRO A 799 -6.59 -12.70 -19.27
C PRO A 799 -5.95 -14.06 -18.93
N TYR A 800 -5.31 -14.69 -19.91
CA TYR A 800 -4.64 -15.97 -19.76
C TYR A 800 -3.13 -15.76 -19.74
N SER A 801 -2.38 -16.56 -18.99
CA SER A 801 -0.90 -16.51 -18.92
C SER A 801 -0.23 -16.98 -20.23
N SER A 802 -0.64 -16.43 -21.37
CA SER A 802 -0.04 -16.69 -22.68
C SER A 802 0.97 -15.59 -23.02
N SER A 803 2.06 -15.96 -23.68
CA SER A 803 3.02 -14.99 -24.27
C SER A 803 2.51 -14.32 -25.54
N ILE A 804 1.25 -14.57 -25.92
CA ILE A 804 0.64 -14.09 -27.17
C ILE A 804 -0.27 -12.91 -26.86
N TYR A 805 0.07 -11.75 -27.40
CA TYR A 805 -0.67 -10.52 -27.19
C TYR A 805 -1.24 -10.01 -28.50
N PHE A 806 -2.52 -9.71 -28.48
CA PHE A 806 -3.22 -9.11 -29.63
C PHE A 806 -3.31 -7.60 -29.49
N ALA A 807 -3.47 -6.94 -30.61
CA ALA A 807 -3.88 -5.54 -30.66
C ALA A 807 -5.01 -5.39 -31.68
N LYS A 808 -5.82 -4.35 -31.55
CA LYS A 808 -6.87 -4.04 -32.52
C LYS A 808 -7.02 -2.54 -32.74
N ASP A 809 -7.61 -2.19 -33.87
CA ASP A 809 -8.21 -0.88 -34.08
C ASP A 809 -9.71 -1.05 -34.38
N LYS A 810 -10.41 -0.01 -34.74
CA LYS A 810 -11.84 -0.10 -35.06
C LYS A 810 -12.20 -1.05 -36.23
N ASN A 811 -11.21 -1.46 -37.04
CA ASN A 811 -11.46 -2.25 -38.26
C ASN A 811 -10.75 -3.61 -38.26
N ASN A 812 -9.59 -3.72 -37.60
CA ASN A 812 -8.66 -4.83 -37.77
C ASN A 812 -8.13 -5.35 -36.45
N VAL A 813 -7.74 -6.62 -36.47
CA VAL A 813 -6.99 -7.28 -35.36
C VAL A 813 -5.56 -7.51 -35.85
N TYR A 814 -4.62 -7.37 -34.93
CA TYR A 814 -3.18 -7.48 -35.18
C TYR A 814 -2.53 -8.46 -34.22
N TYR A 815 -1.55 -9.19 -34.75
CA TYR A 815 -0.56 -9.93 -33.98
C TYR A 815 0.82 -9.45 -34.38
N GLN A 816 1.61 -9.01 -33.39
CA GLN A 816 2.90 -8.40 -33.66
C GLN A 816 2.75 -7.24 -34.68
N ASN A 817 3.52 -7.21 -35.76
CA ASN A 817 3.45 -6.18 -36.80
C ASN A 817 2.49 -6.48 -37.96
N LYS A 818 1.73 -7.56 -37.87
CA LYS A 818 0.89 -8.06 -38.99
C LYS A 818 -0.60 -7.98 -38.65
N LYS A 819 -1.39 -7.53 -39.62
CA LYS A 819 -2.84 -7.69 -39.56
C LYS A 819 -3.18 -9.19 -39.70
N ILE A 820 -4.14 -9.66 -38.91
CA ILE A 820 -4.68 -11.02 -39.05
C ILE A 820 -5.85 -11.00 -40.04
N ASP A 821 -5.66 -11.66 -41.18
CA ASP A 821 -6.70 -11.78 -42.19
C ASP A 821 -7.80 -12.75 -41.72
N GLY A 822 -9.05 -12.40 -42.01
CA GLY A 822 -10.20 -13.21 -41.63
C GLY A 822 -10.85 -12.85 -40.31
N LEU A 823 -10.18 -12.07 -39.45
CA LEU A 823 -10.75 -11.56 -38.20
C LEU A 823 -11.26 -10.13 -38.37
N VAL A 824 -12.29 -9.80 -37.62
CA VAL A 824 -12.83 -8.44 -37.50
C VAL A 824 -12.67 -7.94 -36.05
N ALA A 825 -12.43 -6.65 -35.89
CA ALA A 825 -12.23 -6.05 -34.57
C ALA A 825 -13.53 -6.01 -33.74
N ASP A 826 -14.68 -5.99 -34.39
CA ASP A 826 -15.98 -5.96 -33.72
C ASP A 826 -16.27 -7.31 -33.04
N GLY A 827 -16.46 -7.28 -31.73
CA GLY A 827 -16.67 -8.48 -30.93
C GLY A 827 -15.40 -9.33 -30.72
N PHE A 828 -14.21 -8.82 -31.10
CA PHE A 828 -12.96 -9.56 -30.89
C PHE A 828 -12.59 -9.65 -29.42
N GLU A 829 -12.38 -10.90 -28.98
CA GLU A 829 -12.03 -11.25 -27.62
C GLU A 829 -11.25 -12.57 -27.60
N GLN A 830 -10.23 -12.67 -26.74
CA GLN A 830 -9.59 -13.95 -26.44
C GLN A 830 -10.42 -14.65 -25.38
N ILE A 831 -10.88 -15.86 -25.67
CA ILE A 831 -11.80 -16.63 -24.80
C ILE A 831 -11.12 -17.77 -24.08
N GLN A 832 -9.90 -18.15 -24.51
CA GLN A 832 -9.02 -19.13 -23.85
C GLN A 832 -7.59 -18.96 -24.35
N SER A 833 -6.64 -19.68 -23.77
CA SER A 833 -5.20 -19.57 -24.09
C SER A 833 -4.87 -19.62 -25.57
N ASN A 834 -5.64 -20.38 -26.36
CA ASN A 834 -5.44 -20.59 -27.80
C ASN A 834 -6.73 -20.43 -28.63
N PHE A 835 -7.78 -19.77 -28.06
CA PHE A 835 -9.04 -19.51 -28.74
C PHE A 835 -9.43 -18.05 -28.67
N ILE A 836 -9.92 -17.55 -29.79
CA ILE A 836 -10.44 -16.19 -29.97
C ILE A 836 -11.81 -16.23 -30.62
N LYS A 837 -12.59 -15.22 -30.41
CA LYS A 837 -13.84 -14.98 -31.09
C LYS A 837 -13.90 -13.59 -31.69
N ASP A 838 -14.72 -13.42 -32.71
CA ASP A 838 -15.21 -12.14 -33.22
C ASP A 838 -16.72 -12.25 -33.53
N ARG A 839 -17.32 -11.22 -34.11
CA ARG A 839 -18.73 -11.27 -34.49
C ARG A 839 -19.07 -12.36 -35.51
N ASN A 840 -18.10 -12.90 -36.24
CA ASN A 840 -18.32 -13.88 -37.33
C ASN A 840 -18.13 -15.33 -36.85
N GLY A 841 -17.41 -15.58 -35.75
CA GLY A 841 -17.18 -16.94 -35.30
C GLY A 841 -16.17 -17.08 -34.17
N ILE A 842 -15.87 -18.33 -33.85
CA ILE A 842 -14.79 -18.75 -32.94
C ILE A 842 -13.68 -19.37 -33.76
N TYR A 843 -12.46 -19.10 -33.36
CA TYR A 843 -11.27 -19.53 -34.07
C TYR A 843 -10.25 -20.10 -33.08
N LYS A 844 -9.63 -21.24 -33.46
CA LYS A 844 -8.39 -21.70 -32.82
C LYS A 844 -7.21 -20.99 -33.47
N PHE A 845 -6.26 -20.58 -32.69
CA PHE A 845 -5.01 -20.04 -33.20
C PHE A 845 -3.80 -20.87 -32.71
N GLU A 846 -2.81 -20.96 -33.57
CA GLU A 846 -1.54 -21.64 -33.30
C GLU A 846 -0.41 -20.76 -33.81
N GLU A 847 0.66 -20.62 -33.04
CA GLU A 847 1.82 -19.84 -33.47
C GLU A 847 2.70 -20.69 -34.39
N ASP A 848 3.02 -20.18 -35.54
CA ASP A 848 4.06 -20.73 -36.42
C ASP A 848 5.39 -20.04 -36.06
N GLU A 849 6.21 -20.71 -35.27
CA GLU A 849 7.50 -20.19 -34.83
C GLU A 849 8.44 -19.88 -35.99
N ASN A 850 8.35 -20.62 -37.11
CA ASN A 850 9.22 -20.42 -38.27
C ASN A 850 8.83 -19.17 -39.07
N GLU A 851 7.54 -18.93 -39.26
CA GLU A 851 7.00 -17.80 -40.01
C GLU A 851 6.71 -16.56 -39.14
N LYS A 852 6.81 -16.70 -37.81
CA LYS A 852 6.41 -15.65 -36.84
C LYS A 852 5.03 -15.07 -37.18
N SER A 853 4.09 -15.98 -37.33
CA SER A 853 2.69 -15.68 -37.73
C SER A 853 1.72 -16.55 -36.95
N LEU A 854 0.45 -16.15 -36.90
CA LEU A 854 -0.60 -16.97 -36.31
C LEU A 854 -1.37 -17.67 -37.41
N LYS A 855 -1.51 -18.96 -37.28
CA LYS A 855 -2.46 -19.75 -38.08
C LYS A 855 -3.82 -19.74 -37.39
N ILE A 856 -4.82 -19.22 -38.07
CA ILE A 856 -6.18 -19.10 -37.54
C ILE A 856 -7.05 -20.16 -38.23
N THR A 857 -7.70 -21.01 -37.43
CA THR A 857 -8.57 -22.07 -37.94
C THR A 857 -9.99 -21.86 -37.40
N PRO A 858 -11.01 -21.62 -38.24
CA PRO A 858 -12.38 -21.45 -37.79
C PRO A 858 -12.93 -22.73 -37.19
N ILE A 859 -13.69 -22.61 -36.08
CA ILE A 859 -14.44 -23.72 -35.49
C ILE A 859 -15.88 -23.66 -36.02
N ASN A 860 -16.31 -24.78 -36.62
CA ASN A 860 -17.65 -24.91 -37.19
C ASN A 860 -18.69 -25.31 -36.13
N ALA A 861 -18.94 -24.42 -35.19
CA ALA A 861 -19.94 -24.66 -34.15
C ALA A 861 -21.25 -23.90 -34.47
N LYS A 862 -22.41 -24.53 -34.27
CA LYS A 862 -23.73 -23.90 -34.38
C LYS A 862 -24.06 -23.20 -33.04
N ILE A 863 -23.43 -22.06 -32.77
CA ILE A 863 -23.51 -21.32 -31.53
C ILE A 863 -23.90 -19.86 -31.79
N ASP A 864 -24.57 -19.22 -30.88
CA ASP A 864 -24.73 -17.75 -30.88
C ASP A 864 -23.47 -17.09 -30.35
N PHE A 865 -22.51 -16.82 -31.23
CA PHE A 865 -21.20 -16.26 -30.84
C PHE A 865 -21.29 -14.88 -30.20
N LYS A 866 -22.35 -14.12 -30.48
CA LYS A 866 -22.49 -12.75 -30.03
C LYS A 866 -22.63 -12.68 -28.49
N ASN A 867 -23.34 -13.64 -27.93
CA ASN A 867 -23.65 -13.69 -26.49
C ASN A 867 -22.88 -14.79 -25.75
N LEU A 868 -21.96 -15.47 -26.45
CA LEU A 868 -21.15 -16.52 -25.83
C LEU A 868 -20.15 -15.93 -24.81
N LYS A 869 -20.21 -16.44 -23.58
CA LYS A 869 -19.28 -16.10 -22.48
C LYS A 869 -18.71 -17.37 -21.88
N GLU A 870 -17.49 -17.32 -21.39
CA GLU A 870 -16.97 -18.33 -20.51
C GLU A 870 -17.73 -18.26 -19.17
N LEU A 871 -18.16 -19.42 -18.68
CA LEU A 871 -18.84 -19.53 -17.39
C LEU A 871 -17.87 -19.99 -16.30
N ASP A 872 -17.02 -20.97 -16.65
CA ASP A 872 -15.94 -21.47 -15.80
C ASP A 872 -15.15 -22.54 -16.59
N TRP A 873 -13.83 -22.46 -16.57
CA TRP A 873 -12.85 -23.37 -17.17
C TRP A 873 -13.19 -23.80 -18.61
N LYS A 874 -13.79 -24.95 -18.86
CA LYS A 874 -14.17 -25.44 -20.19
C LYS A 874 -15.65 -25.26 -20.52
N TYR A 875 -16.41 -24.56 -19.67
CA TYR A 875 -17.85 -24.37 -19.88
C TYR A 875 -18.16 -22.95 -20.36
N PHE A 876 -18.97 -22.85 -21.37
CA PHE A 876 -19.41 -21.62 -22.00
C PHE A 876 -20.95 -21.55 -22.04
N GLY A 877 -21.51 -20.38 -22.01
CA GLY A 877 -22.94 -20.16 -22.12
C GLY A 877 -23.32 -19.04 -23.08
N ASP A 878 -24.38 -19.22 -23.84
CA ASP A 878 -25.12 -18.12 -24.48
C ASP A 878 -26.42 -17.86 -23.69
N ASP A 879 -27.27 -16.98 -24.18
CA ASP A 879 -28.54 -16.66 -23.50
C ASP A 879 -29.51 -17.87 -23.36
N LYS A 880 -29.24 -19.00 -24.00
CA LYS A 880 -30.16 -20.14 -24.11
C LYS A 880 -29.55 -21.49 -23.79
N ASN A 881 -28.23 -21.62 -23.95
CA ASN A 881 -27.58 -22.94 -23.93
C ASN A 881 -26.25 -22.88 -23.14
N ILE A 882 -25.88 -24.05 -22.62
CA ILE A 882 -24.55 -24.30 -22.07
C ILE A 882 -23.80 -25.20 -23.02
N TYR A 883 -22.51 -24.93 -23.17
CA TYR A 883 -21.59 -25.68 -24.02
C TYR A 883 -20.37 -26.11 -23.21
N TYR A 884 -19.88 -27.30 -23.47
CA TYR A 884 -18.61 -27.79 -22.99
C TYR A 884 -17.60 -27.80 -24.13
N PHE A 885 -16.42 -27.29 -23.89
CA PHE A 885 -15.34 -27.23 -24.86
C PHE A 885 -14.32 -28.34 -24.60
N ASP A 886 -14.17 -29.28 -25.53
CA ASP A 886 -13.32 -30.49 -25.42
C ASP A 886 -11.96 -30.36 -26.14
N GLU A 887 -11.39 -29.13 -26.25
CA GLU A 887 -10.16 -28.81 -26.98
C GLU A 887 -10.27 -28.77 -28.51
N ASN A 888 -11.32 -29.26 -29.11
CA ASN A 888 -11.53 -29.27 -30.55
C ASN A 888 -12.87 -28.71 -30.99
N ASP A 889 -13.93 -28.87 -30.21
CA ASP A 889 -15.29 -28.47 -30.59
C ASP A 889 -16.11 -28.11 -29.33
N PHE A 890 -17.17 -27.34 -29.55
CA PHE A 890 -18.15 -26.98 -28.53
C PHE A 890 -19.29 -27.98 -28.52
N LYS A 891 -19.37 -28.79 -27.48
CA LYS A 891 -20.47 -29.75 -27.30
C LYS A 891 -21.57 -29.09 -26.50
N LYS A 892 -22.76 -28.96 -27.08
CA LYS A 892 -23.92 -28.45 -26.37
C LYS A 892 -24.37 -29.46 -25.30
N LEU A 893 -24.60 -28.97 -24.09
CA LEU A 893 -25.19 -29.73 -22.99
C LEU A 893 -26.70 -29.77 -23.12
N ASP A 894 -27.25 -30.93 -23.44
CA ASP A 894 -28.69 -31.08 -23.65
C ASP A 894 -29.44 -30.86 -22.34
N ASN A 895 -30.45 -29.97 -22.40
CA ASN A 895 -31.36 -29.62 -21.29
C ASN A 895 -30.67 -28.98 -20.07
N ALA A 896 -29.47 -28.45 -20.21
CA ALA A 896 -28.83 -27.67 -19.14
C ALA A 896 -29.58 -26.32 -18.97
N ASP A 897 -29.84 -25.94 -17.75
CA ASP A 897 -30.52 -24.67 -17.44
C ASP A 897 -29.47 -23.57 -17.21
N VAL A 898 -29.41 -22.65 -18.15
CA VAL A 898 -28.42 -21.55 -18.17
C VAL A 898 -28.43 -20.70 -16.89
N ASN A 899 -29.63 -20.44 -16.35
CA ASN A 899 -29.77 -19.52 -15.22
C ASN A 899 -29.33 -20.11 -13.86
N SER A 900 -29.19 -21.44 -13.79
CA SER A 900 -28.82 -22.14 -12.58
C SER A 900 -27.54 -22.97 -12.72
N PHE A 901 -26.89 -22.88 -13.89
CA PHE A 901 -25.65 -23.62 -14.13
C PHE A 901 -24.49 -23.02 -13.36
N LYS A 902 -23.80 -23.84 -12.55
CA LYS A 902 -22.66 -23.43 -11.74
C LYS A 902 -21.78 -24.59 -11.37
N ARG A 903 -20.54 -24.32 -11.02
CA ARG A 903 -19.62 -25.27 -10.43
C ARG A 903 -20.10 -25.72 -9.04
N ILE A 904 -19.87 -26.95 -8.68
CA ILE A 904 -19.96 -27.43 -7.29
C ILE A 904 -18.62 -27.09 -6.65
N GLU A 905 -18.66 -26.23 -5.63
CA GLU A 905 -17.47 -25.65 -4.99
C GLU A 905 -16.40 -26.70 -4.64
N TYR A 906 -15.15 -26.34 -4.88
CA TYR A 906 -13.96 -27.18 -4.65
C TYR A 906 -13.91 -28.47 -5.47
N THR A 907 -14.68 -28.59 -6.55
CA THR A 907 -14.70 -29.78 -7.40
C THR A 907 -14.58 -29.44 -8.88
N SER A 908 -14.33 -30.46 -9.72
CA SER A 908 -14.46 -30.40 -11.17
C SER A 908 -15.88 -30.73 -11.68
N PHE A 909 -16.86 -30.79 -10.76
CA PHE A 909 -18.25 -31.03 -11.11
C PHE A 909 -19.04 -29.73 -11.25
N PHE A 910 -19.99 -29.73 -12.18
CA PHE A 910 -20.93 -28.63 -12.41
C PHE A 910 -22.36 -29.10 -12.20
N LYS A 911 -23.27 -28.22 -11.87
CA LYS A 911 -24.68 -28.52 -11.73
C LYS A 911 -25.56 -27.38 -12.23
N ASP A 912 -26.74 -27.76 -12.66
CA ASP A 912 -27.88 -26.87 -12.77
C ASP A 912 -29.00 -27.28 -11.77
N LYS A 913 -30.16 -26.73 -11.89
CA LYS A 913 -31.30 -27.10 -11.00
C LYS A 913 -31.75 -28.55 -11.18
N ASN A 914 -31.39 -29.24 -12.27
CA ASN A 914 -31.90 -30.56 -12.64
C ASN A 914 -30.82 -31.64 -12.68
N ASN A 915 -29.57 -31.30 -12.96
CA ASN A 915 -28.53 -32.27 -13.29
C ASN A 915 -27.17 -31.87 -12.70
N VAL A 916 -26.27 -32.87 -12.61
CA VAL A 916 -24.84 -32.70 -12.34
C VAL A 916 -24.08 -33.08 -13.60
N TYR A 917 -22.98 -32.42 -13.85
CA TYR A 917 -22.12 -32.60 -15.03
C TYR A 917 -20.66 -32.74 -14.60
N TYR A 918 -19.92 -33.57 -15.31
CA TYR A 918 -18.48 -33.71 -15.20
C TYR A 918 -17.90 -33.89 -16.60
N ASP A 919 -16.93 -33.07 -16.95
CA ASP A 919 -16.22 -33.10 -18.25
C ASP A 919 -17.17 -33.14 -19.45
N GLY A 920 -18.22 -32.29 -19.40
CA GLY A 920 -19.22 -32.16 -20.47
C GLY A 920 -20.26 -33.26 -20.53
N GLU A 921 -20.25 -34.24 -19.63
CA GLU A 921 -21.20 -35.33 -19.60
C GLU A 921 -22.08 -35.26 -18.35
N LYS A 922 -23.34 -35.64 -18.47
CA LYS A 922 -24.27 -35.70 -17.35
C LYS A 922 -23.89 -36.87 -16.43
N VAL A 923 -23.85 -36.61 -15.11
CA VAL A 923 -23.60 -37.62 -14.11
C VAL A 923 -24.92 -38.35 -13.80
N GLU A 924 -25.00 -39.62 -14.22
CA GLU A 924 -26.23 -40.41 -14.10
C GLU A 924 -26.40 -41.01 -12.70
N GLY A 925 -27.62 -40.95 -12.17
CA GLY A 925 -28.01 -41.63 -10.91
C GLY A 925 -27.58 -40.94 -9.62
N ILE A 926 -27.22 -39.66 -9.68
CA ILE A 926 -26.91 -38.84 -8.50
C ILE A 926 -28.20 -38.18 -7.92
N ASP A 927 -28.36 -38.20 -6.60
CA ASP A 927 -29.44 -37.48 -5.92
C ASP A 927 -29.00 -36.02 -5.64
N MET A 928 -29.55 -35.12 -6.40
CA MET A 928 -29.25 -33.67 -6.34
C MET A 928 -29.46 -33.04 -4.96
N ASN A 929 -30.36 -33.58 -4.14
CA ASN A 929 -30.71 -32.98 -2.85
C ASN A 929 -29.77 -33.39 -1.70
N SER A 930 -28.84 -34.32 -1.95
CA SER A 930 -27.97 -34.88 -0.92
C SER A 930 -26.49 -34.91 -1.36
N ILE A 931 -26.10 -34.06 -2.28
CA ILE A 931 -24.72 -33.96 -2.76
C ILE A 931 -23.80 -33.43 -1.64
N GLU A 932 -22.73 -34.14 -1.37
CA GLU A 932 -21.64 -33.75 -0.49
C GLU A 932 -20.32 -33.89 -1.24
N VAL A 933 -19.46 -32.91 -1.07
CA VAL A 933 -18.11 -32.88 -1.64
C VAL A 933 -17.16 -33.69 -0.75
N ILE A 934 -16.38 -34.56 -1.35
CA ILE A 934 -15.32 -35.31 -0.67
C ILE A 934 -13.97 -34.67 -1.01
N SER A 935 -13.71 -34.40 -2.30
CA SER A 935 -12.52 -33.68 -2.78
C SER A 935 -12.74 -33.26 -4.24
N GLY A 936 -11.77 -32.57 -4.84
CA GLY A 936 -11.85 -31.99 -6.19
C GLY A 936 -12.46 -32.89 -7.28
N MET A 937 -12.19 -34.18 -7.27
CA MET A 937 -12.70 -35.17 -8.27
C MET A 937 -13.72 -36.14 -7.68
N TRP A 938 -14.11 -35.97 -6.41
CA TRP A 938 -14.95 -36.90 -5.68
C TRP A 938 -16.15 -36.17 -5.08
N ILE A 939 -17.34 -36.68 -5.38
CA ILE A 939 -18.59 -36.27 -4.74
C ILE A 939 -19.37 -37.53 -4.31
N LYS A 940 -20.27 -37.39 -3.34
CA LYS A 940 -21.20 -38.42 -2.95
C LYS A 940 -22.63 -37.88 -2.81
N ASP A 941 -23.59 -38.76 -2.93
CA ASP A 941 -24.95 -38.55 -2.42
C ASP A 941 -25.25 -39.48 -1.25
N LYS A 942 -26.44 -39.48 -0.74
CA LYS A 942 -26.85 -40.35 0.38
C LYS A 942 -26.70 -41.84 0.10
N ASN A 943 -26.58 -42.26 -1.16
CA ASN A 943 -26.61 -43.68 -1.57
C ASN A 943 -25.36 -44.08 -2.36
N ASN A 944 -24.58 -43.14 -2.90
CA ASN A 944 -23.56 -43.45 -3.90
C ASN A 944 -22.35 -42.53 -3.76
N VAL A 945 -21.20 -43.03 -4.19
CA VAL A 945 -19.97 -42.23 -4.37
C VAL A 945 -19.64 -42.15 -5.85
N PHE A 946 -19.18 -41.00 -6.30
CA PHE A 946 -18.82 -40.72 -7.69
C PHE A 946 -17.37 -40.20 -7.74
N TYR A 947 -16.62 -40.72 -8.67
CA TYR A 947 -15.27 -40.30 -9.00
C TYR A 947 -15.20 -39.97 -10.48
N GLU A 948 -14.73 -38.78 -10.84
CA GLU A 948 -14.66 -38.29 -12.23
C GLU A 948 -15.97 -38.55 -13.01
N GLY A 949 -17.10 -38.20 -12.41
CA GLY A 949 -18.42 -38.32 -12.99
C GLY A 949 -18.98 -39.76 -13.03
N GLN A 950 -18.20 -40.78 -12.67
CA GLN A 950 -18.61 -42.19 -12.72
C GLN A 950 -19.02 -42.68 -11.35
N LYS A 951 -20.19 -43.33 -11.28
CA LYS A 951 -20.68 -43.98 -10.07
C LYS A 951 -19.86 -45.22 -9.73
N LEU A 952 -19.33 -45.30 -8.54
CA LEU A 952 -18.57 -46.44 -8.07
C LEU A 952 -19.49 -47.58 -7.62
N LYS A 953 -19.15 -48.81 -8.04
CA LYS A 953 -19.90 -50.01 -7.67
C LYS A 953 -19.26 -50.64 -6.45
N GLY A 954 -20.08 -50.89 -5.42
CA GLY A 954 -19.66 -51.71 -4.26
C GLY A 954 -19.06 -50.93 -3.09
N ILE A 955 -19.23 -49.61 -3.06
CA ILE A 955 -18.88 -48.77 -1.88
C ILE A 955 -20.16 -48.37 -1.18
#